data_8fb8ec011f8dd426e519afdea056992a
#
_entry.id   8fb8ec011f8dd426e519afdea056992a
#
_cell.length_a   1.000
_cell.length_b   1.000
_cell.length_c   1.000
_cell.angle_alpha   90.00
_cell.angle_beta   90.00
_cell.angle_gamma   90.00
#
_symmetry.space_group_name_H-M   'P 1'
#
loop_
_entity.id
_entity.type
_entity.pdbx_description
1 polymer ?
#
loop_
_entity_poly.entity_id
_entity_poly.type
_entity_poly.pdbx_seq_one_letter_code
_entity_poly.pdbx_strand_id
1 'polypeptide(L)'
;MEAWKGFKEGSWTSEINVPEFIRLNYTEYTGDGSFLEGPTEATTELWNLLKPKLAIEREKGIYNAETKIPSQIDAYGAGYINKDLEQIVGVQTDEPLKRAIFPNGGLRMVENSLESFGYSLDPQTKEIFEKYRKTHNDGVFSAYTDAIRKARRTGIITGLPDAYGRGRIIGDYRRVPLYGVNKLIEEKVKDYNAIEPDEMTEDIIRLREEIFEQVKALKKLINLGNSYGFDLSRPAENTKEAVQWLYLAYLAATKDQNGAAMSLGRTSTFLDIYVERDLKEGKITEKEVQELIDQFVMKLRIIRFLRTPEYDALFSGDPTWVTESVGGMLDDTNSLITKNSFRYLQTLYNIGPSPEPNLTLLWSEKLPIEWKKFAAQVSIDTSSLQYENDDLMKPQFGNDYAIACCVSPMTVGKQMQFFGARVNLPKALLYTINGGKDELKGIQVTPEGMFEPIKGDYLNFDEVWEKYDKVLDWLAKTYVQALNIIHYMHDKYAYESYELALHDTFIKRTQAFGIAGISIVADSLAAIKTGKVRIVRNEEGLAVDYVNEGEDYVAFGNNNDETDNIAVEITRRFMNKIRSHKMYRNAIPTQSLLTITSNVVYGKKTGNTPDGRRSGAPFGPGANPMHGRDVNGAVASLASVAKLPFEDANDGISYTFAITPDTLGKDRVEKQLNLVGLLDGYFNATGQHLNVNVFGRDLLEDAMEHPEDYPQLTIRVSGYAVNFVRLTKEQQLDVINRTISSKM
;
A
#
# COMPACT_ATOMS: atom_id res chain seq x y z
N MET A 1 27.49 5.24 -24.99
CA MET A 1 28.24 4.51 -23.92
C MET A 1 28.22 3.01 -24.23
N GLU A 2 29.28 2.28 -23.84
CA GLU A 2 29.35 0.84 -24.09
C GLU A 2 28.21 0.05 -23.42
N ALA A 3 27.79 0.48 -22.24
CA ALA A 3 26.66 -0.10 -21.49
C ALA A 3 25.32 -0.06 -22.25
N TRP A 4 25.15 0.85 -23.18
CA TRP A 4 23.94 1.02 -23.99
C TRP A 4 24.00 0.31 -25.36
N LYS A 5 25.09 -0.36 -25.63
CA LYS A 5 25.27 -1.10 -26.89
C LYS A 5 24.13 -2.13 -27.06
N GLY A 6 23.54 -2.15 -28.23
CA GLY A 6 22.41 -3.02 -28.56
C GLY A 6 21.03 -2.41 -28.28
N PHE A 7 20.95 -1.27 -27.62
CA PHE A 7 19.70 -0.54 -27.42
C PHE A 7 19.47 0.52 -28.52
N LYS A 8 18.23 0.76 -28.84
CA LYS A 8 17.82 1.83 -29.77
C LYS A 8 17.94 3.17 -29.10
N GLU A 9 18.63 4.09 -29.73
CA GLU A 9 18.83 5.46 -29.24
C GLU A 9 17.55 6.28 -29.32
N GLY A 10 17.45 7.31 -28.48
CA GLY A 10 16.36 8.26 -28.41
C GLY A 10 16.71 9.41 -27.49
N SER A 11 15.77 10.27 -27.12
CA SER A 11 16.02 11.39 -26.19
C SER A 11 16.51 10.91 -24.83
N TRP A 12 16.14 9.68 -24.42
CA TRP A 12 16.62 9.05 -23.19
C TRP A 12 18.16 8.95 -23.07
N THR A 13 18.89 9.03 -24.19
CA THR A 13 20.36 8.99 -24.14
C THR A 13 20.98 10.33 -23.71
N SER A 14 20.25 11.42 -23.82
CA SER A 14 20.70 12.77 -23.47
C SER A 14 20.04 13.34 -22.21
N GLU A 15 18.83 12.91 -21.92
CA GLU A 15 18.01 13.32 -20.76
C GLU A 15 17.49 12.11 -19.99
N ILE A 16 17.03 12.29 -18.75
CA ILE A 16 16.45 11.21 -17.96
C ILE A 16 15.01 10.94 -18.47
N ASN A 17 14.83 9.86 -19.23
CA ASN A 17 13.56 9.49 -19.85
C ASN A 17 13.41 7.96 -19.92
N VAL A 18 13.17 7.32 -18.77
CA VAL A 18 12.97 5.86 -18.67
C VAL A 18 11.77 5.36 -19.48
N PRO A 19 10.62 6.07 -19.52
CA PRO A 19 9.47 5.64 -20.34
C PRO A 19 9.80 5.53 -21.82
N GLU A 20 10.58 6.46 -22.36
CA GLU A 20 11.00 6.39 -23.77
C GLU A 20 11.96 5.23 -24.03
N PHE A 21 12.92 4.99 -23.12
CA PHE A 21 13.79 3.83 -23.20
C PHE A 21 13.00 2.52 -23.28
N ILE A 22 11.98 2.36 -22.42
CA ILE A 22 11.11 1.19 -22.43
C ILE A 22 10.37 1.10 -23.77
N ARG A 23 9.69 2.16 -24.19
CA ARG A 23 8.89 2.20 -25.42
C ARG A 23 9.70 1.80 -26.67
N LEU A 24 10.95 2.23 -26.74
CA LEU A 24 11.82 1.95 -27.89
C LEU A 24 12.44 0.55 -27.88
N ASN A 25 12.64 -0.06 -26.72
CA ASN A 25 13.52 -1.20 -26.56
C ASN A 25 12.84 -2.47 -26.03
N TYR A 26 11.62 -2.40 -25.46
CA TYR A 26 10.95 -3.58 -24.94
C TYR A 26 10.51 -4.53 -26.07
N THR A 27 10.32 -5.80 -25.72
CA THR A 27 9.77 -6.83 -26.60
C THR A 27 8.49 -7.38 -25.99
N GLU A 28 7.34 -7.09 -26.63
CA GLU A 28 6.07 -7.67 -26.21
C GLU A 28 6.09 -9.19 -26.33
N TYR A 29 5.54 -9.89 -25.35
CA TYR A 29 5.40 -11.32 -25.34
C TYR A 29 3.93 -11.76 -25.26
N THR A 30 3.47 -12.47 -26.29
CA THR A 30 2.08 -12.94 -26.41
C THR A 30 1.95 -14.46 -26.29
N GLY A 31 3.07 -15.17 -26.05
CA GLY A 31 3.10 -16.62 -25.87
C GLY A 31 2.69 -17.03 -24.44
N ASP A 32 2.81 -18.32 -24.19
CA ASP A 32 2.53 -18.94 -22.88
C ASP A 32 3.77 -19.05 -21.99
N GLY A 33 3.62 -19.66 -20.81
CA GLY A 33 4.71 -19.85 -19.85
C GLY A 33 5.66 -21.02 -20.13
N SER A 34 5.69 -21.58 -21.34
CA SER A 34 6.47 -22.79 -21.65
C SER A 34 7.99 -22.61 -21.53
N PHE A 35 8.51 -21.39 -21.57
CA PHE A 35 9.92 -21.06 -21.38
C PHE A 35 10.34 -20.95 -19.91
N LEU A 36 9.39 -20.96 -18.96
CA LEU A 36 9.67 -20.76 -17.55
C LEU A 36 10.48 -21.91 -16.95
N GLU A 37 11.42 -21.54 -16.10
CA GLU A 37 12.31 -22.48 -15.41
C GLU A 37 11.91 -22.62 -13.92
N GLY A 38 12.18 -23.80 -13.37
CA GLY A 38 12.12 -24.02 -11.92
C GLY A 38 13.26 -23.33 -11.17
N PRO A 39 13.25 -23.39 -9.82
CA PRO A 39 14.32 -22.79 -9.01
C PRO A 39 15.63 -23.54 -9.24
N THR A 40 16.74 -22.81 -9.19
CA THR A 40 18.07 -23.45 -9.15
C THR A 40 18.34 -24.06 -7.78
N GLU A 41 19.34 -24.93 -7.69
CA GLU A 41 19.79 -25.49 -6.41
C GLU A 41 20.24 -24.38 -5.43
N ALA A 42 20.98 -23.39 -5.93
CA ALA A 42 21.43 -22.24 -5.13
C ALA A 42 20.24 -21.43 -4.57
N THR A 43 19.22 -21.15 -5.38
CA THR A 43 18.00 -20.48 -4.94
C THR A 43 17.27 -21.28 -3.87
N THR A 44 17.15 -22.59 -4.05
CA THR A 44 16.50 -23.49 -3.09
C THR A 44 17.27 -23.54 -1.76
N GLU A 45 18.60 -23.63 -1.83
CA GLU A 45 19.46 -23.65 -0.64
C GLU A 45 19.39 -22.31 0.12
N LEU A 46 19.47 -21.17 -0.57
CA LEU A 46 19.31 -19.85 0.04
C LEU A 46 17.96 -19.71 0.77
N TRP A 47 16.88 -20.16 0.14
CA TRP A 47 15.56 -20.13 0.77
C TRP A 47 15.50 -21.04 2.00
N ASN A 48 16.12 -22.21 1.94
CA ASN A 48 16.20 -23.12 3.09
C ASN A 48 17.02 -22.52 4.26
N LEU A 49 18.07 -21.73 4.00
CA LEU A 49 18.82 -21.01 5.03
C LEU A 49 17.99 -19.94 5.73
N LEU A 50 17.00 -19.35 5.05
CA LEU A 50 16.11 -18.34 5.63
C LEU A 50 14.97 -18.94 6.48
N LYS A 51 14.50 -20.15 6.16
CA LYS A 51 13.36 -20.79 6.84
C LYS A 51 13.49 -20.85 8.38
N PRO A 52 14.64 -21.23 8.97
CA PRO A 52 14.79 -21.24 10.44
C PRO A 52 14.69 -19.84 11.05
N LYS A 53 15.23 -18.81 10.40
CA LYS A 53 15.13 -17.41 10.85
C LYS A 53 13.69 -16.90 10.78
N LEU A 54 12.96 -17.23 9.71
CA LEU A 54 11.54 -16.93 9.58
C LEU A 54 10.67 -17.68 10.60
N ALA A 55 11.06 -18.90 11.00
CA ALA A 55 10.39 -19.63 12.08
C ALA A 55 10.55 -18.91 13.43
N ILE A 56 11.77 -18.46 13.76
CA ILE A 56 12.03 -17.65 14.96
C ILE A 56 11.23 -16.34 14.93
N GLU A 57 11.17 -15.66 13.77
CA GLU A 57 10.37 -14.43 13.59
C GLU A 57 8.89 -14.68 13.88
N ARG A 58 8.33 -15.81 13.44
CA ARG A 58 6.94 -16.19 13.76
C ARG A 58 6.69 -16.45 15.23
N GLU A 59 7.63 -17.14 15.88
CA GLU A 59 7.51 -17.51 17.31
C GLU A 59 7.66 -16.28 18.22
N LYS A 60 8.65 -15.41 17.93
CA LYS A 60 9.07 -14.31 18.85
C LYS A 60 8.59 -12.92 18.39
N GLY A 61 7.92 -12.81 17.24
CA GLY A 61 7.53 -11.55 16.61
C GLY A 61 8.60 -10.96 15.72
N ILE A 62 9.88 -10.99 16.12
CA ILE A 62 11.04 -10.59 15.30
C ILE A 62 12.16 -11.62 15.42
N TYR A 63 13.04 -11.69 14.40
CA TYR A 63 14.23 -12.52 14.45
C TYR A 63 15.34 -11.87 15.29
N ASN A 64 15.70 -10.63 14.98
CA ASN A 64 16.74 -9.85 15.65
C ASN A 64 16.51 -8.35 15.43
N ALA A 65 17.13 -7.49 16.24
CA ALA A 65 17.05 -6.04 16.13
C ALA A 65 18.41 -5.36 16.33
N GLU A 66 18.64 -4.27 15.60
CA GLU A 66 19.69 -3.30 15.87
C GLU A 66 19.29 -2.44 17.08
N THR A 67 20.22 -2.15 17.96
CA THR A 67 19.96 -1.37 19.18
C THR A 67 20.77 -0.10 19.30
N LYS A 68 21.79 0.07 18.44
CA LYS A 68 22.79 1.14 18.59
C LYS A 68 22.89 2.06 17.37
N ILE A 69 22.93 1.47 16.17
CA ILE A 69 23.21 2.23 14.93
C ILE A 69 21.93 2.68 14.26
N PRO A 70 21.59 3.99 14.25
CA PRO A 70 20.48 4.52 13.45
C PRO A 70 20.65 4.19 11.98
N SER A 71 19.57 3.72 11.33
CA SER A 71 19.61 3.34 9.93
C SER A 71 19.88 4.55 9.03
N GLN A 72 20.78 4.35 8.08
CA GLN A 72 21.10 5.26 6.98
C GLN A 72 21.57 4.41 5.79
N ILE A 73 21.59 4.97 4.60
CA ILE A 73 21.95 4.27 3.36
C ILE A 73 23.27 3.48 3.50
N ASP A 74 24.29 4.07 4.07
CA ASP A 74 25.64 3.53 4.23
C ASP A 74 26.04 3.24 5.70
N ALA A 75 25.08 3.05 6.59
CA ALA A 75 25.32 2.86 8.02
C ALA A 75 25.92 1.51 8.40
N TYR A 76 25.69 0.48 7.60
CA TYR A 76 26.10 -0.89 7.89
C TYR A 76 27.11 -1.40 6.88
N GLY A 77 27.99 -2.32 7.30
CA GLY A 77 28.83 -3.09 6.39
C GLY A 77 28.01 -4.02 5.49
N ALA A 78 28.68 -4.63 4.51
CA ALA A 78 28.04 -5.59 3.61
C ALA A 78 27.54 -6.83 4.38
N GLY A 79 26.25 -7.15 4.24
CA GLY A 79 25.61 -8.32 4.81
C GLY A 79 25.09 -9.26 3.72
N TYR A 80 25.02 -10.54 4.04
CA TYR A 80 24.67 -11.61 3.11
C TYR A 80 23.76 -12.65 3.78
N ILE A 81 22.96 -13.37 2.97
CA ILE A 81 22.37 -14.63 3.40
C ILE A 81 23.45 -15.71 3.37
N ASN A 82 24.08 -15.89 2.21
CA ASN A 82 25.25 -16.72 1.99
C ASN A 82 26.00 -16.18 0.76
N LYS A 83 27.20 -15.63 0.98
CA LYS A 83 27.97 -14.91 -0.03
C LYS A 83 28.29 -15.76 -1.28
N ASP A 84 28.47 -17.08 -1.11
CA ASP A 84 28.89 -17.96 -2.19
C ASP A 84 27.73 -18.41 -3.08
N LEU A 85 26.48 -18.33 -2.60
CA LEU A 85 25.28 -18.76 -3.30
C LEU A 85 24.49 -17.60 -3.94
N GLU A 86 24.69 -16.37 -3.41
CA GLU A 86 23.91 -15.22 -3.85
C GLU A 86 24.40 -14.66 -5.19
N GLN A 87 23.46 -14.59 -6.16
CA GLN A 87 23.66 -13.82 -7.39
C GLN A 87 23.29 -12.35 -7.19
N ILE A 88 22.28 -12.05 -6.35
CA ILE A 88 21.86 -10.71 -5.94
C ILE A 88 22.15 -10.56 -4.45
N VAL A 89 23.02 -9.61 -4.11
CA VAL A 89 23.49 -9.40 -2.75
C VAL A 89 22.92 -8.14 -2.12
N GLY A 90 22.93 -8.10 -0.80
CA GLY A 90 22.49 -6.98 0.01
C GLY A 90 21.39 -7.35 1.00
N VAL A 91 21.50 -6.82 2.22
CA VAL A 91 20.47 -6.93 3.28
C VAL A 91 20.30 -5.59 3.97
N GLN A 92 19.17 -5.41 4.66
CA GLN A 92 18.79 -4.12 5.24
C GLN A 92 19.75 -3.62 6.33
N THR A 93 20.33 -4.52 7.10
CA THR A 93 21.35 -4.24 8.10
C THR A 93 22.65 -4.96 7.74
N ASP A 94 23.30 -5.60 8.69
CA ASP A 94 24.47 -6.46 8.52
C ASP A 94 24.09 -7.95 8.52
N GLU A 95 22.83 -8.27 8.85
CA GLU A 95 22.29 -9.63 8.95
C GLU A 95 20.87 -9.71 8.32
N PRO A 96 20.52 -10.82 7.62
CA PRO A 96 19.15 -11.05 7.12
C PRO A 96 18.13 -11.03 8.25
N LEU A 97 16.97 -10.37 8.01
CA LEU A 97 15.85 -10.25 8.95
C LEU A 97 16.14 -9.50 10.27
N LYS A 98 17.35 -8.97 10.47
CA LYS A 98 17.64 -8.07 11.60
C LYS A 98 17.02 -6.71 11.35
N ARG A 99 16.16 -6.25 12.24
CA ARG A 99 15.44 -4.99 12.16
C ARG A 99 16.34 -3.79 12.36
N ALA A 100 16.23 -2.77 11.52
CA ALA A 100 16.90 -1.49 11.70
C ALA A 100 16.11 -0.57 12.63
N ILE A 101 16.78 0.40 13.27
CA ILE A 101 16.16 1.45 14.10
C ILE A 101 16.15 2.78 13.33
N PHE A 102 15.04 3.53 13.43
CA PHE A 102 14.81 4.81 12.75
C PHE A 102 14.38 5.91 13.74
N PRO A 103 15.27 6.37 14.62
CA PRO A 103 14.91 7.33 15.67
C PRO A 103 14.56 8.74 15.13
N ASN A 104 14.94 9.10 13.90
CA ASN A 104 14.55 10.36 13.26
C ASN A 104 13.03 10.53 13.15
N GLY A 105 12.28 9.44 12.91
CA GLY A 105 10.82 9.44 12.89
C GLY A 105 10.22 9.65 14.28
N GLY A 106 10.74 8.94 15.29
CA GLY A 106 10.27 9.04 16.66
C GLY A 106 11.07 8.14 17.61
N LEU A 107 11.75 8.75 18.58
CA LEU A 107 12.55 8.02 19.58
C LEU A 107 11.68 7.06 20.40
N ARG A 108 10.54 7.54 20.89
CA ARG A 108 9.59 6.74 21.66
C ARG A 108 9.08 5.50 20.89
N MET A 109 8.88 5.62 19.58
CA MET A 109 8.47 4.48 18.76
C MET A 109 9.55 3.40 18.75
N VAL A 110 10.83 3.80 18.59
CA VAL A 110 11.97 2.88 18.60
C VAL A 110 12.11 2.21 19.97
N GLU A 111 12.06 2.97 21.06
CA GLU A 111 12.16 2.41 22.43
C GLU A 111 11.03 1.41 22.69
N ASN A 112 9.77 1.80 22.50
CA ASN A 112 8.62 0.92 22.72
C ASN A 112 8.69 -0.35 21.87
N SER A 113 9.15 -0.23 20.60
CA SER A 113 9.29 -1.40 19.74
C SER A 113 10.39 -2.35 20.23
N LEU A 114 11.56 -1.83 20.60
CA LEU A 114 12.65 -2.63 21.15
C LEU A 114 12.25 -3.32 22.45
N GLU A 115 11.67 -2.58 23.41
CA GLU A 115 11.21 -3.09 24.69
C GLU A 115 10.17 -4.19 24.55
N SER A 116 9.24 -4.06 23.58
CA SER A 116 8.20 -5.06 23.30
C SER A 116 8.76 -6.41 22.90
N PHE A 117 9.98 -6.45 22.36
CA PHE A 117 10.68 -7.67 21.95
C PHE A 117 11.87 -8.02 22.86
N GLY A 118 11.99 -7.37 24.02
CA GLY A 118 13.04 -7.68 25.02
C GLY A 118 14.40 -7.05 24.74
N TYR A 119 14.47 -6.04 23.88
CA TYR A 119 15.68 -5.27 23.60
C TYR A 119 15.64 -3.90 24.29
N SER A 120 16.81 -3.24 24.39
CA SER A 120 16.93 -1.88 24.91
C SER A 120 17.75 -1.02 23.94
N LEU A 121 17.33 0.22 23.76
CA LEU A 121 18.09 1.19 22.94
C LEU A 121 19.38 1.56 23.66
N ASP A 122 20.49 1.65 22.90
CA ASP A 122 21.78 2.11 23.40
C ASP A 122 21.65 3.49 24.07
N PRO A 123 22.17 3.64 25.31
CA PRO A 123 22.01 4.90 26.06
C PRO A 123 22.62 6.12 25.37
N GLN A 124 23.72 5.97 24.64
CA GLN A 124 24.35 7.07 23.92
C GLN A 124 23.51 7.51 22.73
N THR A 125 22.97 6.56 21.98
CA THR A 125 22.03 6.82 20.88
C THR A 125 20.77 7.50 21.39
N LYS A 126 20.21 7.03 22.50
CA LYS A 126 19.07 7.67 23.15
C LYS A 126 19.37 9.13 23.50
N GLU A 127 20.49 9.38 24.17
CA GLU A 127 20.91 10.72 24.57
C GLU A 127 21.02 11.70 23.37
N ILE A 128 21.56 11.24 22.24
CA ILE A 128 21.68 12.06 21.03
C ILE A 128 20.30 12.53 20.54
N PHE A 129 19.35 11.64 20.45
CA PHE A 129 18.02 11.96 19.93
C PHE A 129 17.12 12.64 20.98
N GLU A 130 17.35 12.45 22.25
CA GLU A 130 16.61 13.11 23.32
C GLU A 130 17.08 14.56 23.56
N LYS A 131 18.40 14.80 23.54
CA LYS A 131 18.98 16.11 23.92
C LYS A 131 19.36 16.99 22.73
N TYR A 132 19.86 16.42 21.64
CA TYR A 132 20.51 17.17 20.55
C TYR A 132 19.73 17.13 19.23
N ARG A 133 18.70 16.29 19.12
CA ARG A 133 17.86 16.17 17.93
C ARG A 133 16.40 16.41 18.29
N LYS A 134 15.64 16.90 17.32
CA LYS A 134 14.18 16.92 17.39
C LYS A 134 13.65 15.95 16.35
N THR A 135 12.82 15.01 16.76
CA THR A 135 12.26 14.01 15.85
C THR A 135 11.00 14.53 15.16
N HIS A 136 10.58 13.86 14.10
CA HIS A 136 9.30 14.12 13.45
C HIS A 136 8.14 14.03 14.46
N ASN A 137 8.09 12.98 15.27
CA ASN A 137 7.07 12.76 16.28
C ASN A 137 7.01 13.91 17.31
N ASP A 138 8.15 14.38 17.82
CA ASP A 138 8.22 15.51 18.74
C ASP A 138 7.65 16.77 18.11
N GLY A 139 8.02 17.03 16.84
CA GLY A 139 7.50 18.16 16.08
C GLY A 139 5.98 18.13 15.97
N VAL A 140 5.43 17.01 15.53
CA VAL A 140 4.00 16.80 15.35
C VAL A 140 3.24 17.01 16.65
N PHE A 141 3.66 16.33 17.73
CA PHE A 141 2.97 16.44 19.02
C PHE A 141 3.11 17.81 19.67
N SER A 142 4.16 18.58 19.36
CA SER A 142 4.27 19.97 19.83
C SER A 142 3.27 20.91 19.17
N ALA A 143 2.75 20.56 17.98
CA ALA A 143 1.84 21.40 17.19
C ALA A 143 0.38 20.91 17.16
N TYR A 144 0.10 19.68 17.60
CA TYR A 144 -1.26 19.16 17.63
C TYR A 144 -2.19 19.96 18.55
N THR A 145 -3.37 20.31 18.03
CA THR A 145 -4.44 20.91 18.82
C THR A 145 -5.17 19.86 19.68
N ASP A 146 -5.92 20.32 20.68
CA ASP A 146 -6.76 19.43 21.50
C ASP A 146 -7.82 18.69 20.67
N ALA A 147 -8.38 19.33 19.65
CA ALA A 147 -9.35 18.72 18.74
C ALA A 147 -8.71 17.52 17.99
N ILE A 148 -7.50 17.69 17.46
CA ILE A 148 -6.77 16.60 16.78
C ILE A 148 -6.42 15.49 17.77
N ARG A 149 -5.97 15.82 18.99
CA ARG A 149 -5.66 14.83 20.05
C ARG A 149 -6.89 14.03 20.45
N LYS A 150 -8.05 14.69 20.60
CA LYS A 150 -9.33 14.02 20.90
C LYS A 150 -9.75 13.12 19.74
N ALA A 151 -9.71 13.60 18.48
CA ALA A 151 -10.05 12.83 17.31
C ALA A 151 -9.16 11.56 17.16
N ARG A 152 -7.85 11.67 17.41
CA ARG A 152 -6.91 10.56 17.44
C ARG A 152 -7.24 9.55 18.55
N ARG A 153 -7.49 10.02 19.77
CA ARG A 153 -7.76 9.19 20.95
C ARG A 153 -9.06 8.41 20.87
N THR A 154 -10.09 8.97 20.26
CA THR A 154 -11.40 8.32 20.09
C THR A 154 -11.44 7.40 18.88
N GLY A 155 -10.48 7.56 17.94
CA GLY A 155 -10.41 6.76 16.75
C GLY A 155 -11.34 7.19 15.62
N ILE A 156 -11.86 8.41 15.67
CA ILE A 156 -12.55 8.99 14.50
C ILE A 156 -11.55 9.30 13.38
N ILE A 157 -10.27 9.56 13.71
CA ILE A 157 -9.14 9.57 12.79
C ILE A 157 -8.13 8.52 13.27
N THR A 158 -7.76 7.57 12.41
CA THR A 158 -6.88 6.44 12.75
C THR A 158 -5.74 6.30 11.74
N GLY A 159 -4.55 5.91 12.22
CA GLY A 159 -3.38 5.65 11.36
C GLY A 159 -2.67 6.91 10.88
N LEU A 160 -2.70 7.98 11.66
CA LEU A 160 -1.92 9.20 11.41
C LEU A 160 -0.41 8.89 11.36
N PRO A 161 0.33 9.27 10.30
CA PRO A 161 1.77 9.01 10.17
C PRO A 161 2.58 10.01 11.02
N ASP A 162 2.37 10.00 12.33
CA ASP A 162 2.95 10.95 13.28
C ASP A 162 4.20 10.45 14.01
N ALA A 163 4.62 9.20 13.75
CA ALA A 163 5.77 8.59 14.43
C ALA A 163 6.66 7.72 13.51
N TYR A 164 6.42 7.71 12.22
CA TYR A 164 7.17 6.91 11.23
C TYR A 164 7.26 7.65 9.91
N GLY A 165 7.99 7.08 8.93
CA GLY A 165 8.09 7.64 7.58
C GLY A 165 6.71 7.80 6.94
N ARG A 166 6.51 8.90 6.24
CA ARG A 166 5.20 9.24 5.66
C ARG A 166 4.91 8.57 4.32
N GLY A 167 5.86 7.85 3.74
CA GLY A 167 5.91 7.09 2.48
C GLY A 167 4.66 7.10 1.61
N ARG A 168 4.57 6.68 0.52
CA ARG A 168 3.91 6.62 -0.77
C ARG A 168 4.70 7.47 -1.75
N ILE A 169 5.97 7.15 -1.81
CA ILE A 169 6.91 7.62 -2.81
C ILE A 169 7.38 6.36 -3.53
N ILE A 170 7.31 6.37 -4.85
CA ILE A 170 7.92 5.34 -5.68
C ILE A 170 9.16 5.97 -6.28
N GLY A 171 10.34 5.73 -5.71
CA GLY A 171 11.59 6.12 -6.32
C GLY A 171 11.72 5.49 -7.71
N ASP A 172 12.13 6.25 -8.73
CA ASP A 172 12.39 5.62 -10.03
C ASP A 172 13.74 4.87 -9.99
N TYR A 173 13.74 3.71 -9.35
CA TYR A 173 14.93 2.87 -9.15
C TYR A 173 15.53 2.40 -10.46
N ARG A 174 14.80 2.44 -11.58
CA ARG A 174 15.24 2.09 -12.94
C ARG A 174 16.29 3.09 -13.46
N ARG A 175 16.30 4.33 -12.92
CA ARG A 175 17.28 5.37 -13.29
C ARG A 175 18.70 4.94 -12.94
N VAL A 176 18.89 4.19 -11.86
CA VAL A 176 20.24 3.79 -11.40
C VAL A 176 20.91 2.82 -12.36
N PRO A 177 20.32 1.67 -12.76
CA PRO A 177 20.93 0.81 -13.77
C PRO A 177 21.02 1.45 -15.15
N LEU A 178 20.08 2.31 -15.55
CA LEU A 178 20.09 2.90 -16.88
C LEU A 178 21.15 3.99 -17.05
N TYR A 179 21.32 4.85 -16.05
CA TYR A 179 22.18 6.05 -16.17
C TYR A 179 23.42 6.03 -15.29
N GLY A 180 23.42 5.25 -14.22
CA GLY A 180 24.42 5.36 -13.15
C GLY A 180 24.22 6.59 -12.27
N VAL A 181 24.74 6.52 -11.04
CA VAL A 181 24.51 7.56 -10.03
C VAL A 181 25.19 8.89 -10.40
N ASN A 182 26.34 8.88 -11.08
CA ASN A 182 27.01 10.11 -11.49
C ASN A 182 26.14 10.97 -12.41
N LYS A 183 25.46 10.35 -13.38
CA LYS A 183 24.54 11.08 -14.27
C LYS A 183 23.38 11.70 -13.51
N LEU A 184 22.83 10.98 -12.50
CA LEU A 184 21.76 11.50 -11.66
C LEU A 184 22.22 12.70 -10.83
N ILE A 185 23.44 12.66 -10.29
CA ILE A 185 24.05 13.80 -9.57
C ILE A 185 24.25 14.98 -10.51
N GLU A 186 24.78 14.77 -11.72
CA GLU A 186 24.98 15.83 -12.73
C GLU A 186 23.66 16.54 -13.06
N GLU A 187 22.59 15.81 -13.28
CA GLU A 187 21.28 16.41 -13.58
C GLU A 187 20.72 17.19 -12.37
N LYS A 188 20.85 16.68 -11.14
CA LYS A 188 20.46 17.42 -9.93
C LYS A 188 21.26 18.69 -9.73
N VAL A 189 22.57 18.67 -9.98
CA VAL A 189 23.44 19.86 -9.91
C VAL A 189 23.06 20.86 -11.01
N LYS A 190 22.75 20.38 -12.22
CA LYS A 190 22.27 21.23 -13.31
C LYS A 190 20.97 21.93 -12.93
N ASP A 191 19.99 21.20 -12.38
CA ASP A 191 18.72 21.75 -11.92
C ASP A 191 18.95 22.78 -10.80
N TYR A 192 19.80 22.46 -9.81
CA TYR A 192 20.18 23.39 -8.74
C TYR A 192 20.73 24.72 -9.28
N ASN A 193 21.60 24.66 -10.29
CA ASN A 193 22.18 25.84 -10.91
C ASN A 193 21.25 26.62 -11.82
N ALA A 194 20.23 25.93 -12.36
CA ALA A 194 19.18 26.56 -13.19
C ALA A 194 18.12 27.30 -12.36
N ILE A 195 18.05 27.08 -11.05
CA ILE A 195 17.17 27.82 -10.15
C ILE A 195 17.85 29.18 -9.82
N GLU A 196 17.60 30.15 -10.66
CA GLU A 196 18.01 31.54 -10.47
C GLU A 196 16.79 32.39 -10.11
N PRO A 197 16.46 32.51 -8.82
CA PRO A 197 15.29 33.29 -8.41
C PRO A 197 15.66 34.76 -8.39
N ASP A 198 14.76 35.58 -8.89
CA ASP A 198 14.82 37.06 -8.72
C ASP A 198 14.72 37.42 -7.23
N GLU A 199 13.98 36.58 -6.49
CA GLU A 199 13.83 36.70 -5.03
C GLU A 199 14.03 35.35 -4.36
N MET A 200 14.76 35.33 -3.23
CA MET A 200 15.03 34.14 -2.42
C MET A 200 13.86 33.91 -1.43
N THR A 201 12.75 33.39 -1.93
CA THR A 201 11.56 33.07 -1.11
C THR A 201 11.80 31.77 -0.31
N GLU A 202 10.95 31.51 0.71
CA GLU A 202 11.01 30.29 1.52
C GLU A 202 10.95 29.01 0.63
N ASP A 203 10.04 28.98 -0.34
CA ASP A 203 9.90 27.84 -1.25
C ASP A 203 11.16 27.56 -2.07
N ILE A 204 11.83 28.61 -2.54
CA ILE A 204 13.07 28.51 -3.31
C ILE A 204 14.25 28.08 -2.44
N ILE A 205 14.41 28.69 -1.25
CA ILE A 205 15.42 28.29 -0.28
C ILE A 205 15.29 26.81 0.03
N ARG A 206 14.07 26.38 0.31
CA ARG A 206 13.77 24.99 0.63
C ARG A 206 14.05 24.05 -0.54
N LEU A 207 13.64 24.39 -1.75
CA LEU A 207 13.93 23.58 -2.94
C LEU A 207 15.43 23.39 -3.16
N ARG A 208 16.21 24.44 -3.00
CA ARG A 208 17.68 24.38 -3.12
C ARG A 208 18.30 23.50 -2.04
N GLU A 209 17.85 23.61 -0.79
CA GLU A 209 18.27 22.75 0.33
C GLU A 209 17.92 21.28 0.05
N GLU A 210 16.68 21.00 -0.41
CA GLU A 210 16.23 19.66 -0.76
C GLU A 210 17.11 19.02 -1.86
N ILE A 211 17.41 19.74 -2.93
CA ILE A 211 18.31 19.24 -4.00
C ILE A 211 19.72 18.94 -3.44
N PHE A 212 20.23 19.79 -2.57
CA PHE A 212 21.54 19.58 -1.95
C PHE A 212 21.56 18.29 -1.10
N GLU A 213 20.51 18.04 -0.31
CA GLU A 213 20.36 16.78 0.46
C GLU A 213 20.16 15.57 -0.45
N GLN A 214 19.44 15.71 -1.57
CA GLN A 214 19.29 14.65 -2.58
C GLN A 214 20.65 14.25 -3.19
N VAL A 215 21.50 15.21 -3.52
CA VAL A 215 22.87 14.94 -4.02
C VAL A 215 23.71 14.20 -2.98
N LYS A 216 23.61 14.57 -1.70
CA LYS A 216 24.29 13.83 -0.62
C LYS A 216 23.79 12.38 -0.52
N ALA A 217 22.50 12.16 -0.62
CA ALA A 217 21.90 10.84 -0.57
C ALA A 217 22.36 9.95 -1.74
N LEU A 218 22.45 10.51 -2.95
CA LEU A 218 23.00 9.80 -4.12
C LEU A 218 24.48 9.41 -3.91
N LYS A 219 25.30 10.26 -3.29
CA LYS A 219 26.69 9.90 -2.94
C LYS A 219 26.77 8.75 -1.94
N LYS A 220 25.83 8.68 -0.98
CA LYS A 220 25.74 7.53 -0.05
C LYS A 220 25.35 6.24 -0.76
N LEU A 221 24.55 6.30 -1.85
CA LEU A 221 24.26 5.13 -2.67
C LEU A 221 25.54 4.57 -3.33
N ILE A 222 26.46 5.44 -3.80
CA ILE A 222 27.78 4.98 -4.29
C ILE A 222 28.54 4.26 -3.18
N ASN A 223 28.56 4.81 -1.96
CA ASN A 223 29.20 4.16 -0.81
C ASN A 223 28.61 2.79 -0.51
N LEU A 224 27.27 2.67 -0.56
CA LEU A 224 26.59 1.38 -0.39
C LEU A 224 27.04 0.37 -1.46
N GLY A 225 27.07 0.76 -2.75
CA GLY A 225 27.58 -0.08 -3.83
C GLY A 225 29.02 -0.54 -3.59
N ASN A 226 29.89 0.39 -3.23
CA ASN A 226 31.31 0.12 -2.96
C ASN A 226 31.50 -0.88 -1.81
N SER A 227 30.62 -0.87 -0.78
CA SER A 227 30.69 -1.83 0.33
C SER A 227 30.48 -3.28 -0.11
N TYR A 228 29.75 -3.48 -1.21
CA TYR A 228 29.54 -4.79 -1.85
C TYR A 228 30.48 -5.06 -3.03
N GLY A 229 31.40 -4.13 -3.34
CA GLY A 229 32.35 -4.23 -4.44
C GLY A 229 31.76 -3.84 -5.81
N PHE A 230 30.68 -3.07 -5.85
CA PHE A 230 30.04 -2.60 -7.08
C PHE A 230 30.21 -1.11 -7.30
N ASP A 231 30.48 -0.72 -8.55
CA ASP A 231 30.55 0.67 -8.98
C ASP A 231 29.21 1.15 -9.53
N LEU A 232 28.33 1.65 -8.66
CA LEU A 232 27.03 2.21 -9.03
C LEU A 232 27.14 3.60 -9.68
N SER A 233 28.33 4.18 -9.77
CA SER A 233 28.52 5.49 -10.41
C SER A 233 28.25 5.47 -11.91
N ARG A 234 28.37 4.30 -12.55
CA ARG A 234 28.15 4.03 -13.98
C ARG A 234 26.86 3.25 -14.27
N PRO A 235 26.37 3.29 -15.51
CA PRO A 235 25.27 2.42 -15.95
C PRO A 235 25.60 0.93 -15.83
N ALA A 236 24.57 0.09 -15.71
CA ALA A 236 24.69 -1.37 -15.74
C ALA A 236 25.03 -1.86 -17.15
N GLU A 237 25.95 -2.80 -17.26
CA GLU A 237 26.46 -3.33 -18.54
C GLU A 237 25.76 -4.61 -18.99
N ASN A 238 25.11 -5.32 -18.06
CA ASN A 238 24.47 -6.61 -18.31
C ASN A 238 23.25 -6.81 -17.39
N THR A 239 22.52 -7.90 -17.63
CA THR A 239 21.32 -8.28 -16.89
C THR A 239 21.57 -8.38 -15.38
N LYS A 240 22.63 -9.06 -14.95
CA LYS A 240 22.96 -9.23 -13.53
C LYS A 240 23.19 -7.87 -12.85
N GLU A 241 23.97 -6.99 -13.47
CA GLU A 241 24.19 -5.65 -12.97
C GLU A 241 22.88 -4.84 -12.94
N ALA A 242 22.05 -4.93 -13.97
CA ALA A 242 20.79 -4.21 -14.02
C ALA A 242 19.87 -4.59 -12.85
N VAL A 243 19.72 -5.86 -12.55
CA VAL A 243 18.95 -6.34 -11.39
C VAL A 243 19.61 -5.90 -10.07
N GLN A 244 20.94 -6.04 -9.96
CA GLN A 244 21.67 -5.70 -8.74
C GLN A 244 21.66 -4.19 -8.45
N TRP A 245 21.87 -3.32 -9.46
CA TRP A 245 21.80 -1.85 -9.31
C TRP A 245 20.40 -1.42 -8.88
N LEU A 246 19.37 -1.97 -9.52
CA LEU A 246 17.97 -1.70 -9.18
C LEU A 246 17.66 -2.15 -7.74
N TYR A 247 18.11 -3.34 -7.34
CA TYR A 247 17.92 -3.82 -5.98
C TYR A 247 18.64 -2.94 -4.94
N LEU A 248 19.91 -2.58 -5.16
CA LEU A 248 20.63 -1.70 -4.23
C LEU A 248 20.02 -0.31 -4.17
N ALA A 249 19.49 0.19 -5.28
CA ALA A 249 18.74 1.45 -5.29
C ALA A 249 17.46 1.35 -4.42
N TYR A 250 16.72 0.27 -4.49
CA TYR A 250 15.57 0.02 -3.63
C TYR A 250 15.98 -0.20 -2.16
N LEU A 251 17.04 -0.98 -1.92
CA LEU A 251 17.55 -1.24 -0.59
C LEU A 251 17.99 0.06 0.11
N ALA A 252 18.61 0.99 -0.61
CA ALA A 252 18.99 2.30 -0.09
C ALA A 252 17.76 3.07 0.43
N ALA A 253 16.63 3.04 -0.27
CA ALA A 253 15.38 3.67 0.18
C ALA A 253 14.90 3.08 1.51
N THR A 254 14.91 1.75 1.64
CA THR A 254 14.48 1.06 2.87
C THR A 254 15.47 1.20 4.03
N LYS A 255 16.70 1.64 3.76
CA LYS A 255 17.71 2.01 4.77
C LYS A 255 17.62 3.49 5.16
N ASP A 256 17.17 4.37 4.25
CA ASP A 256 17.05 5.80 4.49
C ASP A 256 15.83 6.13 5.37
N GLN A 257 14.72 5.43 5.15
CA GLN A 257 13.47 5.67 5.87
C GLN A 257 12.64 4.39 6.07
N ASN A 258 11.73 4.45 7.04
CA ASN A 258 10.77 3.38 7.34
C ASN A 258 9.33 3.77 6.97
N GLY A 259 9.14 4.23 5.74
CA GLY A 259 7.86 4.70 5.24
C GLY A 259 6.73 3.67 5.31
N ALA A 260 5.51 4.17 5.34
CA ALA A 260 4.31 3.33 5.33
C ALA A 260 3.94 2.83 3.92
N ALA A 261 4.82 2.95 2.94
CA ALA A 261 4.88 2.18 1.71
C ALA A 261 6.22 2.40 1.02
N MET A 262 6.98 1.34 0.92
CA MET A 262 8.24 1.29 0.19
C MET A 262 8.02 0.52 -1.10
N SER A 263 7.25 1.11 -2.04
CA SER A 263 6.85 0.45 -3.28
C SER A 263 8.01 0.37 -4.26
N LEU A 264 8.12 -0.75 -4.99
CA LEU A 264 9.19 -0.98 -5.96
C LEU A 264 8.92 -0.23 -7.27
N GLY A 265 7.68 -0.25 -7.73
CA GLY A 265 7.28 0.46 -8.94
C GLY A 265 6.83 -0.44 -10.07
N ARG A 266 7.46 -0.31 -11.24
CA ARG A 266 7.15 -1.05 -12.48
C ARG A 266 8.46 -1.43 -13.15
N THR A 267 9.03 -2.56 -12.72
CA THR A 267 10.41 -2.93 -13.05
C THR A 267 10.54 -4.10 -14.03
N SER A 268 9.52 -4.97 -14.11
CA SER A 268 9.59 -6.21 -14.88
C SER A 268 9.88 -5.97 -16.37
N THR A 269 9.13 -5.09 -17.02
CA THR A 269 9.31 -4.75 -18.44
C THR A 269 10.66 -4.06 -18.70
N PHE A 270 11.08 -3.18 -17.78
CA PHE A 270 12.38 -2.51 -17.87
C PHE A 270 13.56 -3.51 -17.83
N LEU A 271 13.56 -4.42 -16.86
CA LEU A 271 14.62 -5.41 -16.73
C LEU A 271 14.62 -6.42 -17.89
N ASP A 272 13.46 -6.73 -18.47
CA ASP A 272 13.35 -7.62 -19.63
C ASP A 272 14.15 -7.13 -20.84
N ILE A 273 14.32 -5.81 -20.98
CA ILE A 273 15.12 -5.25 -22.08
C ILE A 273 16.58 -5.69 -22.00
N TYR A 274 17.17 -5.70 -20.81
CA TYR A 274 18.52 -6.21 -20.60
C TYR A 274 18.57 -7.73 -20.79
N VAL A 275 17.56 -8.43 -20.29
CA VAL A 275 17.45 -9.89 -20.41
C VAL A 275 17.41 -10.32 -21.88
N GLU A 276 16.52 -9.75 -22.69
CA GLU A 276 16.37 -10.09 -24.10
C GLU A 276 17.64 -9.80 -24.90
N ARG A 277 18.34 -8.69 -24.61
CA ARG A 277 19.63 -8.38 -25.21
C ARG A 277 20.67 -9.48 -24.90
N ASP A 278 20.83 -9.81 -23.61
CA ASP A 278 21.89 -10.72 -23.16
C ASP A 278 21.57 -12.17 -23.54
N LEU A 279 20.29 -12.60 -23.58
CA LEU A 279 19.86 -13.90 -24.12
C LEU A 279 20.21 -14.01 -25.62
N LYS A 280 19.89 -12.96 -26.39
CA LYS A 280 20.18 -12.91 -27.83
C LYS A 280 21.69 -12.98 -28.13
N GLU A 281 22.50 -12.39 -27.26
CA GLU A 281 23.96 -12.41 -27.36
C GLU A 281 24.59 -13.68 -26.76
N GLY A 282 23.79 -14.59 -26.19
CA GLY A 282 24.25 -15.83 -25.55
C GLY A 282 25.08 -15.63 -24.29
N LYS A 283 24.91 -14.49 -23.64
CA LYS A 283 25.63 -14.13 -22.40
C LYS A 283 24.97 -14.69 -21.14
N ILE A 284 23.69 -15.04 -21.21
CA ILE A 284 22.89 -15.59 -20.11
C ILE A 284 21.90 -16.62 -20.67
N THR A 285 21.47 -17.55 -19.85
CA THR A 285 20.46 -18.58 -20.15
C THR A 285 19.15 -18.26 -19.46
N GLU A 286 18.03 -18.85 -19.94
CA GLU A 286 16.70 -18.70 -19.30
C GLU A 286 16.74 -19.12 -17.82
N LYS A 287 17.46 -20.18 -17.48
CA LYS A 287 17.63 -20.66 -16.11
C LYS A 287 18.36 -19.65 -15.21
N GLU A 288 19.43 -19.04 -15.71
CA GLU A 288 20.18 -18.01 -14.98
C GLU A 288 19.34 -16.73 -14.82
N VAL A 289 18.53 -16.36 -15.81
CA VAL A 289 17.60 -15.24 -15.69
C VAL A 289 16.58 -15.52 -14.59
N GLN A 290 15.97 -16.70 -14.56
CA GLN A 290 15.02 -17.06 -13.50
C GLN A 290 15.68 -17.06 -12.13
N GLU A 291 16.93 -17.51 -12.00
CA GLU A 291 17.70 -17.43 -10.75
C GLU A 291 17.87 -16.00 -10.25
N LEU A 292 18.24 -15.07 -11.14
CA LEU A 292 18.37 -13.65 -10.79
C LEU A 292 17.05 -13.06 -10.28
N ILE A 293 15.93 -13.36 -10.94
CA ILE A 293 14.60 -12.86 -10.57
C ILE A 293 14.12 -13.51 -9.25
N ASP A 294 14.31 -14.82 -9.08
CA ASP A 294 13.96 -15.52 -7.83
C ASP A 294 14.73 -14.96 -6.64
N GLN A 295 16.04 -14.75 -6.79
CA GLN A 295 16.87 -14.20 -5.72
C GLN A 295 16.57 -12.72 -5.46
N PHE A 296 16.28 -11.94 -6.49
CA PHE A 296 15.80 -10.56 -6.33
C PHE A 296 14.51 -10.49 -5.51
N VAL A 297 13.51 -11.30 -5.87
CA VAL A 297 12.25 -11.36 -5.12
C VAL A 297 12.47 -11.89 -3.70
N MET A 298 13.37 -12.89 -3.51
CA MET A 298 13.74 -13.36 -2.17
C MET A 298 14.30 -12.24 -1.30
N LYS A 299 15.14 -11.37 -1.86
CA LYS A 299 15.68 -10.20 -1.15
C LYS A 299 14.58 -9.23 -0.71
N LEU A 300 13.59 -8.96 -1.56
CA LEU A 300 12.45 -8.13 -1.19
C LEU A 300 11.64 -8.75 -0.04
N ARG A 301 11.53 -10.07 0.02
CA ARG A 301 10.79 -10.79 1.07
C ARG A 301 11.43 -10.73 2.46
N ILE A 302 12.68 -10.36 2.59
CA ILE A 302 13.40 -10.33 3.88
C ILE A 302 13.63 -8.93 4.43
N ILE A 303 13.18 -7.89 3.76
CA ILE A 303 13.18 -6.52 4.28
C ILE A 303 12.02 -6.38 5.27
N ARG A 304 12.32 -5.86 6.46
CA ARG A 304 11.36 -5.69 7.55
C ARG A 304 11.59 -4.37 8.28
N PHE A 305 10.51 -3.82 8.86
CA PHE A 305 10.61 -2.68 9.77
C PHE A 305 10.36 -3.08 11.21
N LEU A 306 10.99 -2.40 12.15
CA LEU A 306 10.73 -2.55 13.57
C LEU A 306 9.48 -1.75 13.94
N ARG A 307 8.46 -2.41 14.49
CA ARG A 307 7.18 -1.82 14.88
C ARG A 307 6.76 -2.33 16.25
N THR A 308 5.84 -1.61 16.92
CA THR A 308 5.22 -2.08 18.16
C THR A 308 4.15 -3.15 17.86
N PRO A 309 3.84 -4.05 18.82
CA PRO A 309 2.75 -5.01 18.66
C PRO A 309 1.37 -4.36 18.35
N GLU A 310 1.11 -3.14 18.86
CA GLU A 310 -0.11 -2.40 18.55
C GLU A 310 -0.16 -1.96 17.08
N TYR A 311 0.98 -1.57 16.53
CA TYR A 311 1.11 -1.27 15.10
C TYR A 311 0.93 -2.55 14.27
N ASP A 312 1.52 -3.65 14.69
CA ASP A 312 1.37 -4.94 14.03
C ASP A 312 -0.09 -5.41 14.03
N ALA A 313 -0.82 -5.19 15.11
CA ALA A 313 -2.26 -5.48 15.17
C ALA A 313 -3.08 -4.58 14.23
N LEU A 314 -2.66 -3.32 14.02
CA LEU A 314 -3.32 -2.41 13.10
C LEU A 314 -3.10 -2.78 11.63
N PHE A 315 -1.94 -3.32 11.27
CA PHE A 315 -1.51 -3.57 9.89
C PHE A 315 -1.21 -5.05 9.58
N SER A 316 -1.52 -5.96 10.49
CA SER A 316 -1.24 -7.41 10.38
C SER A 316 0.23 -7.73 10.19
N GLY A 317 1.06 -7.19 11.05
CA GLY A 317 2.50 -7.33 11.03
C GLY A 317 3.21 -6.01 10.70
N ASP A 318 4.41 -6.15 10.20
CA ASP A 318 5.34 -5.07 9.89
C ASP A 318 5.70 -4.99 8.39
N PRO A 319 4.70 -4.99 7.48
CA PRO A 319 4.96 -5.01 6.05
C PRO A 319 5.70 -3.75 5.60
N THR A 320 6.53 -3.89 4.58
CA THR A 320 7.14 -2.77 3.86
C THR A 320 6.20 -2.22 2.77
N TRP A 321 5.15 -2.98 2.42
CA TRP A 321 4.28 -2.75 1.26
C TRP A 321 5.09 -2.54 -0.02
N VAL A 322 6.08 -3.42 -0.23
CA VAL A 322 6.82 -3.47 -1.47
C VAL A 322 5.89 -3.97 -2.58
N THR A 323 5.41 -3.03 -3.40
CA THR A 323 4.46 -3.29 -4.48
C THR A 323 5.17 -3.18 -5.81
N GLU A 324 5.02 -4.20 -6.65
CA GLU A 324 5.47 -4.23 -8.03
C GLU A 324 4.27 -4.28 -8.97
N SER A 325 4.18 -3.32 -9.86
CA SER A 325 3.14 -3.24 -10.89
C SER A 325 3.62 -3.94 -12.17
N VAL A 326 2.86 -4.92 -12.63
CA VAL A 326 3.24 -5.78 -13.76
C VAL A 326 2.26 -5.61 -14.92
N GLY A 327 2.78 -5.47 -16.13
CA GLY A 327 1.98 -5.45 -17.34
C GLY A 327 1.30 -4.11 -17.62
N GLY A 328 0.04 -4.16 -18.00
CA GLY A 328 -0.73 -3.03 -18.53
C GLY A 328 -0.52 -2.83 -20.03
N MET A 329 -1.19 -1.82 -20.60
CA MET A 329 -1.10 -1.50 -22.02
C MET A 329 -0.12 -0.33 -22.26
N LEU A 330 0.69 -0.42 -23.30
CA LEU A 330 1.47 0.71 -23.79
C LEU A 330 0.57 1.70 -24.53
N ASP A 331 -0.23 1.17 -25.43
CA ASP A 331 -1.21 1.91 -26.25
C ASP A 331 -2.48 1.05 -26.45
N ASP A 332 -3.32 1.38 -27.42
CA ASP A 332 -4.58 0.67 -27.67
C ASP A 332 -4.39 -0.76 -28.22
N THR A 333 -3.21 -1.09 -28.71
CA THR A 333 -2.92 -2.36 -29.40
C THR A 333 -1.81 -3.16 -28.77
N ASN A 334 -0.81 -2.50 -28.17
CA ASN A 334 0.38 -3.16 -27.63
C ASN A 334 0.33 -3.18 -26.11
N SER A 335 0.63 -4.33 -25.53
CA SER A 335 0.76 -4.49 -24.09
C SER A 335 2.21 -4.35 -23.63
N LEU A 336 2.41 -4.05 -22.34
CA LEU A 336 3.72 -4.07 -21.69
C LEU A 336 4.04 -5.44 -21.06
N ILE A 337 3.34 -6.50 -21.50
CA ILE A 337 3.62 -7.86 -21.08
C ILE A 337 4.89 -8.34 -21.78
N THR A 338 5.85 -8.80 -20.99
CA THR A 338 7.12 -9.37 -21.43
C THR A 338 7.34 -10.74 -20.78
N LYS A 339 8.38 -11.46 -21.16
CA LYS A 339 8.74 -12.71 -20.49
C LYS A 339 9.02 -12.50 -18.99
N ASN A 340 9.58 -11.35 -18.59
CA ASN A 340 9.78 -11.07 -17.18
C ASN A 340 8.46 -10.89 -16.42
N SER A 341 7.38 -10.47 -17.06
CA SER A 341 6.06 -10.50 -16.42
C SER A 341 5.71 -11.89 -15.91
N PHE A 342 5.93 -12.91 -16.71
CA PHE A 342 5.73 -14.32 -16.33
C PHE A 342 6.75 -14.78 -15.28
N ARG A 343 8.06 -14.42 -15.42
CA ARG A 343 9.10 -14.82 -14.45
C ARG A 343 8.86 -14.27 -13.06
N TYR A 344 8.31 -13.05 -12.93
CA TYR A 344 7.94 -12.48 -11.63
C TYR A 344 6.84 -13.31 -10.95
N LEU A 345 5.81 -13.73 -11.68
CA LEU A 345 4.76 -14.59 -11.14
C LEU A 345 5.28 -16.01 -10.84
N GLN A 346 6.21 -16.52 -11.64
CA GLN A 346 6.85 -17.83 -11.43
C GLN A 346 7.56 -17.94 -10.08
N THR A 347 8.03 -16.83 -9.52
CA THR A 347 8.64 -16.81 -8.17
C THR A 347 7.70 -17.33 -7.09
N LEU A 348 6.38 -17.20 -7.26
CA LEU A 348 5.38 -17.73 -6.34
C LEU A 348 5.33 -19.25 -6.32
N TYR A 349 5.77 -19.91 -7.40
CA TYR A 349 5.97 -21.36 -7.44
C TYR A 349 7.39 -21.74 -6.98
N ASN A 350 8.41 -21.02 -7.43
CA ASN A 350 9.80 -21.37 -7.17
C ASN A 350 10.23 -21.23 -5.70
N ILE A 351 9.76 -20.18 -5.02
CA ILE A 351 10.06 -19.91 -3.60
C ILE A 351 8.79 -19.83 -2.73
N GLY A 352 7.67 -20.30 -3.26
CA GLY A 352 6.37 -20.40 -2.60
C GLY A 352 5.57 -19.10 -2.53
N PRO A 353 4.27 -19.17 -2.22
CA PRO A 353 3.41 -18.02 -2.03
C PRO A 353 3.96 -17.05 -0.98
N SER A 354 3.72 -15.75 -1.17
CA SER A 354 4.15 -14.72 -0.22
C SER A 354 3.29 -13.47 -0.36
N PRO A 355 3.02 -12.74 0.73
CA PRO A 355 2.36 -11.45 0.67
C PRO A 355 3.22 -10.36 0.02
N GLU A 356 4.54 -10.49 0.04
CA GLU A 356 5.49 -9.53 -0.51
C GLU A 356 6.51 -10.20 -1.44
N PRO A 357 6.88 -9.52 -2.55
CA PRO A 357 6.31 -8.27 -3.04
C PRO A 357 4.83 -8.43 -3.40
N ASN A 358 4.04 -7.37 -3.15
CA ASN A 358 2.65 -7.32 -3.56
C ASN A 358 2.58 -7.16 -5.09
N LEU A 359 2.39 -8.28 -5.79
CA LEU A 359 2.34 -8.31 -7.25
C LEU A 359 0.98 -7.82 -7.71
N THR A 360 0.99 -6.64 -8.32
CA THR A 360 -0.18 -5.94 -8.81
C THR A 360 -0.22 -5.98 -10.32
N LEU A 361 -1.24 -6.65 -10.88
CA LEU A 361 -1.39 -6.76 -12.32
C LEU A 361 -2.24 -5.61 -12.84
N LEU A 362 -1.65 -4.80 -13.72
CA LEU A 362 -2.36 -3.75 -14.44
C LEU A 362 -3.17 -4.39 -15.55
N TRP A 363 -4.50 -4.43 -15.37
CA TRP A 363 -5.40 -5.25 -16.17
C TRP A 363 -6.16 -4.44 -17.21
N SER A 364 -6.24 -4.99 -18.41
CA SER A 364 -7.11 -4.56 -19.49
C SER A 364 -7.70 -5.78 -20.20
N GLU A 365 -8.91 -5.68 -20.71
CA GLU A 365 -9.51 -6.72 -21.54
C GLU A 365 -8.63 -7.02 -22.78
N LYS A 366 -7.87 -6.03 -23.26
CA LYS A 366 -6.99 -6.11 -24.45
C LYS A 366 -5.69 -6.89 -24.23
N LEU A 367 -5.36 -7.29 -22.99
CA LEU A 367 -4.15 -8.04 -22.70
C LEU A 367 -4.13 -9.40 -23.39
N PRO A 368 -2.93 -9.96 -23.74
CA PRO A 368 -2.79 -11.27 -24.35
C PRO A 368 -3.50 -12.36 -23.53
N ILE A 369 -4.28 -13.22 -24.21
CA ILE A 369 -5.10 -14.23 -23.53
C ILE A 369 -4.27 -15.25 -22.74
N GLU A 370 -3.08 -15.62 -23.24
CA GLU A 370 -2.21 -16.57 -22.54
C GLU A 370 -1.65 -15.98 -21.24
N TRP A 371 -1.33 -14.67 -21.23
CA TRP A 371 -1.00 -13.96 -19.98
C TRP A 371 -2.17 -13.97 -19.00
N LYS A 372 -3.38 -13.64 -19.47
CA LYS A 372 -4.58 -13.61 -18.63
C LYS A 372 -4.87 -14.95 -17.98
N LYS A 373 -4.75 -16.06 -18.74
CA LYS A 373 -4.89 -17.43 -18.24
C LYS A 373 -3.82 -17.78 -17.20
N PHE A 374 -2.56 -17.43 -17.49
CA PHE A 374 -1.45 -17.69 -16.55
C PHE A 374 -1.65 -16.94 -15.23
N ALA A 375 -1.97 -15.65 -15.30
CA ALA A 375 -2.25 -14.84 -14.12
C ALA A 375 -3.43 -15.39 -13.30
N ALA A 376 -4.53 -15.78 -13.98
CA ALA A 376 -5.69 -16.41 -13.32
C ALA A 376 -5.28 -17.72 -12.62
N GLN A 377 -4.45 -18.56 -13.25
CA GLN A 377 -3.96 -19.78 -12.62
C GLN A 377 -3.15 -19.51 -11.37
N VAL A 378 -2.21 -18.54 -11.43
CA VAL A 378 -1.40 -18.15 -10.27
C VAL A 378 -2.28 -17.66 -9.12
N SER A 379 -3.33 -16.89 -9.40
CA SER A 379 -4.30 -16.47 -8.38
C SER A 379 -5.06 -17.64 -7.77
N ILE A 380 -5.49 -18.61 -8.60
CA ILE A 380 -6.20 -19.82 -8.14
C ILE A 380 -5.31 -20.65 -7.22
N ASP A 381 -4.02 -20.79 -7.58
CA ASP A 381 -3.08 -21.63 -6.85
C ASP A 381 -2.53 -20.98 -5.57
N THR A 382 -2.44 -19.62 -5.52
CA THR A 382 -1.63 -18.94 -4.50
C THR A 382 -2.35 -17.84 -3.72
N SER A 383 -3.45 -17.30 -4.22
CA SER A 383 -4.13 -16.09 -3.68
C SER A 383 -3.17 -14.91 -3.44
N SER A 384 -2.08 -14.80 -4.22
CA SER A 384 -0.99 -13.83 -3.99
C SER A 384 -1.03 -12.61 -4.91
N LEU A 385 -1.99 -12.53 -5.84
CA LEU A 385 -2.08 -11.45 -6.82
C LEU A 385 -3.23 -10.50 -6.52
N GLN A 386 -3.07 -9.23 -6.91
CA GLN A 386 -4.14 -8.27 -7.03
C GLN A 386 -4.19 -7.68 -8.44
N TYR A 387 -5.31 -7.07 -8.77
CA TYR A 387 -5.61 -6.54 -10.10
C TYR A 387 -6.07 -5.09 -10.00
N GLU A 388 -5.60 -4.28 -10.94
CA GLU A 388 -5.92 -2.86 -11.05
C GLU A 388 -6.34 -2.51 -12.48
N ASN A 389 -7.35 -1.67 -12.63
CA ASN A 389 -7.92 -1.30 -13.92
C ASN A 389 -7.01 -0.32 -14.67
N ASP A 390 -6.22 -0.84 -15.61
CA ASP A 390 -5.29 -0.02 -16.40
C ASP A 390 -6.04 1.00 -17.29
N ASP A 391 -7.16 0.59 -17.88
CA ASP A 391 -7.95 1.45 -18.76
C ASP A 391 -8.59 2.63 -18.01
N LEU A 392 -8.92 2.46 -16.73
CA LEU A 392 -9.46 3.51 -15.86
C LEU A 392 -8.39 4.48 -15.37
N MET A 393 -7.19 3.97 -15.05
CA MET A 393 -6.13 4.77 -14.43
C MET A 393 -5.25 5.51 -15.42
N LYS A 394 -4.95 4.91 -16.56
CA LYS A 394 -4.04 5.43 -17.57
C LYS A 394 -4.39 6.85 -18.05
N PRO A 395 -5.66 7.22 -18.29
CA PRO A 395 -6.02 8.58 -18.69
C PRO A 395 -5.62 9.67 -17.68
N GLN A 396 -5.52 9.34 -16.39
CA GLN A 396 -5.19 10.28 -15.31
C GLN A 396 -3.70 10.30 -14.96
N PHE A 397 -3.00 9.15 -15.06
CA PHE A 397 -1.63 8.97 -14.58
C PHE A 397 -0.60 8.76 -15.68
N GLY A 398 -1.04 8.65 -16.96
CA GLY A 398 -0.17 8.37 -18.09
C GLY A 398 0.24 6.91 -18.20
N ASN A 399 1.17 6.62 -19.11
CA ASN A 399 1.58 5.25 -19.42
C ASN A 399 2.61 4.67 -18.43
N ASP A 400 3.32 5.53 -17.70
CA ASP A 400 4.39 5.12 -16.76
C ASP A 400 3.98 5.42 -15.31
N TYR A 401 2.86 4.87 -14.91
CA TYR A 401 2.43 4.85 -13.52
C TYR A 401 2.67 3.48 -12.89
N ALA A 402 2.72 3.46 -11.58
CA ALA A 402 2.74 2.25 -10.78
C ALA A 402 1.85 2.42 -9.55
N ILE A 403 1.57 1.32 -8.86
CA ILE A 403 0.75 1.33 -7.66
C ILE A 403 1.66 1.48 -6.44
N ALA A 404 1.39 2.50 -5.65
CA ALA A 404 2.03 2.69 -4.36
C ALA A 404 1.21 2.02 -3.26
N CYS A 405 1.90 1.31 -2.37
CA CYS A 405 1.28 0.64 -1.23
C CYS A 405 0.29 -0.45 -1.68
N CYS A 406 -0.99 -0.15 -1.59
CA CYS A 406 -2.08 -1.09 -1.82
C CYS A 406 -2.77 -0.84 -3.16
N VAL A 407 -3.24 0.39 -3.39
CA VAL A 407 -4.19 0.73 -4.46
C VAL A 407 -3.99 2.12 -5.07
N SER A 408 -2.92 2.84 -4.69
CA SER A 408 -2.73 4.25 -5.06
C SER A 408 -1.91 4.40 -6.32
N PRO A 409 -2.47 4.79 -7.47
CA PRO A 409 -1.71 5.01 -8.68
C PRO A 409 -0.86 6.28 -8.60
N MET A 410 0.35 6.22 -9.14
CA MET A 410 1.33 7.31 -9.14
C MET A 410 2.21 7.27 -10.37
N THR A 411 2.43 8.43 -11.02
CA THR A 411 3.39 8.51 -12.12
C THR A 411 4.81 8.40 -11.57
N VAL A 412 5.55 7.37 -12.01
CA VAL A 412 6.86 7.02 -11.46
C VAL A 412 7.89 8.12 -11.73
N GLY A 413 8.62 8.51 -10.69
CA GLY A 413 9.66 9.55 -10.77
C GLY A 413 9.15 10.98 -11.01
N LYS A 414 7.84 11.22 -11.09
CA LYS A 414 7.23 12.54 -11.36
C LYS A 414 6.20 12.97 -10.32
N GLN A 415 5.77 12.05 -9.49
CA GLN A 415 4.73 12.28 -8.48
C GLN A 415 5.16 11.68 -7.14
N MET A 416 4.84 12.39 -6.06
CA MET A 416 4.90 11.86 -4.70
C MET A 416 3.57 12.10 -4.00
N GLN A 417 3.28 11.30 -2.98
CA GLN A 417 2.09 11.45 -2.18
C GLN A 417 2.43 11.63 -0.71
N PHE A 418 1.89 12.67 -0.10
CA PHE A 418 1.84 12.80 1.34
C PHE A 418 0.85 11.77 1.88
N PHE A 419 1.37 10.77 2.62
CA PHE A 419 0.57 9.66 3.12
C PHE A 419 -0.50 10.11 4.11
N GLY A 420 -1.70 9.56 3.95
CA GLY A 420 -2.86 9.91 4.77
C GLY A 420 -3.08 8.97 5.95
N ALA A 421 -4.19 9.21 6.59
CA ALA A 421 -4.79 8.38 7.63
C ALA A 421 -6.14 7.87 7.12
N ARG A 422 -7.05 7.51 8.03
CA ARG A 422 -8.44 7.18 7.69
C ARG A 422 -9.39 7.77 8.70
N VAL A 423 -10.49 8.30 8.20
CA VAL A 423 -11.61 8.72 9.05
C VAL A 423 -12.64 7.61 9.15
N ASN A 424 -13.22 7.47 10.32
CA ASN A 424 -14.26 6.50 10.63
C ASN A 424 -15.63 7.14 10.38
N LEU A 425 -16.20 6.90 9.20
CA LEU A 425 -17.49 7.49 8.80
C LEU A 425 -18.68 7.03 9.65
N PRO A 426 -18.82 5.73 10.03
CA PRO A 426 -19.84 5.29 10.97
C PRO A 426 -19.78 6.04 12.30
N LYS A 427 -18.58 6.26 12.84
CA LYS A 427 -18.40 7.01 14.08
C LYS A 427 -18.80 8.49 13.93
N ALA A 428 -18.54 9.09 12.78
CA ALA A 428 -19.03 10.45 12.47
C ALA A 428 -20.57 10.50 12.44
N LEU A 429 -21.24 9.47 11.95
CA LEU A 429 -22.70 9.34 12.01
C LEU A 429 -23.21 9.24 13.46
N LEU A 430 -22.51 8.46 14.31
CA LEU A 430 -22.85 8.36 15.73
C LEU A 430 -22.61 9.69 16.47
N TYR A 431 -21.58 10.43 16.10
CA TYR A 431 -21.36 11.80 16.61
C TYR A 431 -22.47 12.77 16.18
N THR A 432 -22.99 12.61 14.98
CA THR A 432 -24.16 13.37 14.51
C THR A 432 -25.36 13.16 15.40
N ILE A 433 -25.66 11.91 15.74
CA ILE A 433 -26.81 11.55 16.60
C ILE A 433 -26.61 12.07 18.04
N ASN A 434 -25.37 12.06 18.53
CA ASN A 434 -24.99 12.40 19.89
C ASN A 434 -24.47 13.84 20.08
N GLY A 435 -24.64 14.74 19.09
CA GLY A 435 -24.22 16.15 19.23
C GLY A 435 -22.71 16.34 19.38
N GLY A 436 -21.90 15.50 18.70
CA GLY A 436 -20.44 15.55 18.73
C GLY A 436 -19.78 14.84 19.91
N LYS A 437 -20.54 14.06 20.67
CA LYS A 437 -20.00 13.19 21.73
C LYS A 437 -19.65 11.82 21.21
N ASP A 438 -18.56 11.28 21.76
CA ASP A 438 -18.15 9.88 21.52
C ASP A 438 -19.14 8.92 22.19
N GLU A 439 -19.69 8.01 21.40
CA GLU A 439 -20.77 7.10 21.82
C GLU A 439 -20.31 6.02 22.82
N LEU A 440 -19.00 5.74 22.88
CA LEU A 440 -18.43 4.74 23.79
C LEU A 440 -17.89 5.37 25.10
N LYS A 441 -17.39 6.59 25.02
CA LYS A 441 -16.71 7.26 26.15
C LYS A 441 -17.50 8.40 26.75
N GLY A 442 -18.59 8.86 26.09
CA GLY A 442 -19.39 10.00 26.52
C GLY A 442 -18.69 11.36 26.45
N ILE A 443 -17.43 11.43 26.00
CA ILE A 443 -16.66 12.67 25.97
C ILE A 443 -17.03 13.55 24.77
N GLN A 444 -17.05 14.87 24.97
CA GLN A 444 -17.22 15.83 23.89
C GLN A 444 -15.96 15.90 23.03
N VAL A 445 -16.06 15.53 21.74
CA VAL A 445 -14.95 15.49 20.78
C VAL A 445 -14.95 16.74 19.91
N THR A 446 -16.10 17.13 19.39
CA THR A 446 -16.26 18.40 18.66
C THR A 446 -16.29 19.59 19.64
N PRO A 447 -16.11 20.84 19.18
CA PRO A 447 -16.31 21.98 20.02
C PRO A 447 -17.70 21.96 20.70
N GLU A 448 -17.75 22.34 21.96
CA GLU A 448 -18.99 22.36 22.73
C GLU A 448 -20.02 23.29 22.08
N GLY A 449 -21.27 22.83 21.98
CA GLY A 449 -22.35 23.59 21.34
C GLY A 449 -22.29 23.71 19.83
N MET A 450 -21.30 23.10 19.16
CA MET A 450 -21.21 23.13 17.70
C MET A 450 -22.31 22.29 17.03
N PHE A 451 -22.69 21.19 17.63
CA PHE A 451 -23.72 20.29 17.13
C PHE A 451 -24.75 19.97 18.22
N GLU A 452 -26.04 20.08 17.87
CA GLU A 452 -27.13 19.64 18.73
C GLU A 452 -27.44 18.14 18.50
N PRO A 453 -27.59 17.34 19.57
CA PRO A 453 -27.97 15.95 19.43
C PRO A 453 -29.38 15.82 18.81
N ILE A 454 -29.67 14.67 18.24
CA ILE A 454 -31.02 14.32 17.78
C ILE A 454 -31.87 14.01 19.02
N LYS A 455 -33.00 14.74 19.19
CA LYS A 455 -33.83 14.70 20.41
C LYS A 455 -34.99 13.69 20.30
N GLY A 456 -35.44 13.35 19.09
CA GLY A 456 -36.56 12.44 18.86
C GLY A 456 -36.24 11.00 19.28
N ASP A 457 -37.30 10.18 19.43
CA ASP A 457 -37.16 8.74 19.71
C ASP A 457 -36.83 7.91 18.46
N TYR A 458 -37.09 8.47 17.30
CA TYR A 458 -36.83 7.85 16.00
C TYR A 458 -35.92 8.74 15.16
N LEU A 459 -35.07 8.11 14.36
CA LEU A 459 -34.24 8.79 13.38
C LEU A 459 -35.08 9.21 12.17
N ASN A 460 -34.95 10.49 11.79
CA ASN A 460 -35.50 11.03 10.55
C ASN A 460 -34.37 11.22 9.55
N PHE A 461 -34.55 10.70 8.31
CA PHE A 461 -33.49 10.71 7.31
C PHE A 461 -33.01 12.12 6.96
N ASP A 462 -33.91 13.06 6.72
CA ASP A 462 -33.53 14.43 6.31
C ASP A 462 -32.78 15.18 7.43
N GLU A 463 -33.24 15.02 8.68
CA GLU A 463 -32.55 15.60 9.85
C GLU A 463 -31.15 15.00 10.04
N VAL A 464 -31.04 13.65 9.96
CA VAL A 464 -29.76 12.96 10.09
C VAL A 464 -28.82 13.38 8.97
N TRP A 465 -29.30 13.41 7.72
CA TRP A 465 -28.51 13.79 6.56
C TRP A 465 -27.96 15.21 6.65
N GLU A 466 -28.78 16.18 6.99
CA GLU A 466 -28.38 17.58 7.15
C GLU A 466 -27.32 17.74 8.26
N LYS A 467 -27.55 17.11 9.42
CA LYS A 467 -26.61 17.20 10.55
C LYS A 467 -25.32 16.43 10.27
N TYR A 468 -25.38 15.27 9.60
CA TYR A 468 -24.24 14.49 9.22
C TYR A 468 -23.32 15.24 8.25
N ASP A 469 -23.90 15.92 7.27
CA ASP A 469 -23.16 16.77 6.35
C ASP A 469 -22.32 17.83 7.07
N LYS A 470 -22.88 18.48 8.10
CA LYS A 470 -22.16 19.45 8.95
C LYS A 470 -21.04 18.82 9.80
N VAL A 471 -21.26 17.61 10.31
CA VAL A 471 -20.22 16.88 11.05
C VAL A 471 -19.08 16.48 10.11
N LEU A 472 -19.38 16.11 8.87
CA LEU A 472 -18.37 15.85 7.84
C LEU A 472 -17.53 17.09 7.50
N ASP A 473 -18.09 18.31 7.53
CA ASP A 473 -17.30 19.55 7.37
C ASP A 473 -16.27 19.73 8.50
N TRP A 474 -16.68 19.54 9.74
CA TRP A 474 -15.77 19.60 10.89
C TRP A 474 -14.68 18.52 10.80
N LEU A 475 -15.07 17.30 10.42
CA LEU A 475 -14.15 16.16 10.30
C LEU A 475 -13.12 16.41 9.20
N ALA A 476 -13.55 16.88 8.03
CA ALA A 476 -12.67 17.21 6.90
C ALA A 476 -11.64 18.28 7.30
N LYS A 477 -12.09 19.36 7.95
CA LYS A 477 -11.21 20.43 8.46
C LYS A 477 -10.19 19.90 9.46
N THR A 478 -10.62 19.11 10.44
CA THR A 478 -9.73 18.55 11.48
C THR A 478 -8.70 17.60 10.88
N TYR A 479 -9.13 16.80 9.90
CA TYR A 479 -8.29 15.85 9.20
C TYR A 479 -7.21 16.55 8.37
N VAL A 480 -7.58 17.55 7.57
CA VAL A 480 -6.64 18.37 6.79
C VAL A 480 -5.61 19.05 7.70
N GLN A 481 -6.06 19.64 8.82
CA GLN A 481 -5.15 20.28 9.78
C GLN A 481 -4.13 19.29 10.37
N ALA A 482 -4.57 18.09 10.74
CA ALA A 482 -3.69 17.07 11.27
C ALA A 482 -2.60 16.67 10.25
N LEU A 483 -2.99 16.41 9.00
CA LEU A 483 -2.05 16.02 7.96
C LEU A 483 -1.10 17.16 7.56
N ASN A 484 -1.56 18.39 7.49
CA ASN A 484 -0.69 19.54 7.21
C ASN A 484 0.42 19.69 8.28
N ILE A 485 0.08 19.50 9.55
CA ILE A 485 1.07 19.50 10.65
C ILE A 485 2.07 18.36 10.47
N ILE A 486 1.59 17.15 10.23
CA ILE A 486 2.42 15.96 10.09
C ILE A 486 3.43 16.14 8.95
N HIS A 487 2.97 16.55 7.78
CA HIS A 487 3.83 16.61 6.59
C HIS A 487 4.81 17.80 6.65
N TYR A 488 4.41 18.92 7.25
CA TYR A 488 5.34 20.01 7.56
C TYR A 488 6.47 19.54 8.48
N MET A 489 6.13 18.84 9.55
CA MET A 489 7.12 18.39 10.54
C MET A 489 7.99 17.26 9.99
N HIS A 490 7.45 16.42 9.11
CA HIS A 490 8.23 15.38 8.45
C HIS A 490 9.27 15.98 7.50
N ASP A 491 8.88 16.91 6.64
CA ASP A 491 9.82 17.62 5.76
C ASP A 491 10.92 18.32 6.56
N LYS A 492 10.60 18.82 7.75
CA LYS A 492 11.55 19.57 8.58
C LYS A 492 12.54 18.68 9.32
N TYR A 493 12.16 17.51 9.80
CA TYR A 493 12.95 16.68 10.71
C TYR A 493 13.36 15.31 10.15
N ALA A 494 12.71 14.83 9.10
CA ALA A 494 12.93 13.51 8.52
C ALA A 494 12.67 13.50 7.00
N TYR A 495 13.23 14.48 6.27
CA TYR A 495 13.05 14.61 4.83
C TYR A 495 13.59 13.38 4.07
N GLU A 496 12.79 12.88 3.12
CA GLU A 496 13.04 11.66 2.35
C GLU A 496 13.93 11.95 1.14
N SER A 497 15.15 12.37 1.40
CA SER A 497 16.08 12.92 0.40
C SER A 497 16.45 11.92 -0.69
N TYR A 498 16.59 10.65 -0.34
CA TYR A 498 17.04 9.65 -1.30
C TYR A 498 15.94 9.28 -2.31
N GLU A 499 14.73 8.99 -1.86
CA GLU A 499 13.65 8.66 -2.80
C GLU A 499 13.35 9.83 -3.74
N LEU A 500 13.35 11.06 -3.20
CA LEU A 500 13.15 12.26 -4.01
C LEU A 500 14.35 12.59 -4.92
N ALA A 501 15.55 12.09 -4.63
CA ALA A 501 16.68 12.16 -5.56
C ALA A 501 16.45 11.36 -6.84
N LEU A 502 15.59 10.33 -6.78
CA LEU A 502 15.20 9.49 -7.93
C LEU A 502 13.95 10.01 -8.67
N HIS A 503 13.54 11.25 -8.37
CA HIS A 503 12.45 11.96 -9.04
C HIS A 503 12.96 13.15 -9.85
N ASP A 504 12.12 13.65 -10.73
CA ASP A 504 12.34 14.97 -11.32
C ASP A 504 12.37 16.04 -10.22
N THR A 505 13.05 17.14 -10.46
CA THR A 505 13.18 18.21 -9.45
C THR A 505 11.83 18.89 -9.16
N PHE A 506 11.02 19.08 -10.19
CA PHE A 506 9.68 19.63 -10.07
C PHE A 506 8.66 18.50 -10.16
N ILE A 507 8.11 18.11 -9.01
CA ILE A 507 7.20 16.97 -8.88
C ILE A 507 5.77 17.41 -8.59
N LYS A 508 4.80 16.62 -9.06
CA LYS A 508 3.40 16.71 -8.65
C LYS A 508 3.28 16.16 -7.22
N ARG A 509 2.72 16.95 -6.30
CA ARG A 509 2.43 16.50 -4.93
C ARG A 509 0.95 16.23 -4.78
N THR A 510 0.62 15.09 -4.23
CA THR A 510 -0.73 14.74 -3.80
C THR A 510 -0.76 14.53 -2.28
N GLN A 511 -1.93 14.62 -1.67
CA GLN A 511 -2.14 14.35 -0.25
C GLN A 511 -3.33 13.42 -0.09
N ALA A 512 -3.07 12.25 0.51
CA ALA A 512 -4.05 11.19 0.64
C ALA A 512 -4.99 11.41 1.83
N PHE A 513 -6.28 11.14 1.60
CA PHE A 513 -7.33 11.13 2.61
C PHE A 513 -8.11 9.83 2.51
N GLY A 514 -7.98 8.94 3.50
CA GLY A 514 -8.72 7.68 3.53
C GLY A 514 -10.05 7.80 4.26
N ILE A 515 -11.05 7.07 3.78
CA ILE A 515 -12.33 6.87 4.46
C ILE A 515 -12.56 5.39 4.75
N ALA A 516 -13.16 5.07 5.88
CA ALA A 516 -13.47 3.71 6.34
C ALA A 516 -14.93 3.59 6.73
N GLY A 517 -15.53 2.42 6.44
CA GLY A 517 -16.89 2.08 6.85
C GLY A 517 -17.96 2.60 5.91
N ILE A 518 -17.67 2.75 4.62
CA ILE A 518 -18.63 3.26 3.62
C ILE A 518 -19.90 2.39 3.54
N SER A 519 -19.76 1.06 3.56
CA SER A 519 -20.90 0.15 3.53
C SER A 519 -21.81 0.28 4.76
N ILE A 520 -21.22 0.46 5.94
CA ILE A 520 -22.00 0.62 7.20
C ILE A 520 -22.79 1.92 7.18
N VAL A 521 -22.19 3.00 6.71
CA VAL A 521 -22.91 4.29 6.63
C VAL A 521 -23.99 4.25 5.57
N ALA A 522 -23.70 3.67 4.41
CA ALA A 522 -24.73 3.48 3.36
C ALA A 522 -25.89 2.64 3.87
N ASP A 523 -25.62 1.51 4.52
CA ASP A 523 -26.62 0.63 5.12
C ASP A 523 -27.40 1.33 6.24
N SER A 524 -26.71 2.07 7.13
CA SER A 524 -27.34 2.82 8.22
C SER A 524 -28.30 3.88 7.70
N LEU A 525 -27.89 4.63 6.69
CA LEU A 525 -28.73 5.67 6.08
C LEU A 525 -29.88 5.06 5.26
N ALA A 526 -29.67 3.91 4.60
CA ALA A 526 -30.74 3.17 3.94
C ALA A 526 -31.76 2.66 4.96
N ALA A 527 -31.32 2.10 6.09
CA ALA A 527 -32.20 1.66 7.18
C ALA A 527 -33.01 2.81 7.76
N ILE A 528 -32.41 3.99 7.93
CA ILE A 528 -33.12 5.21 8.42
C ILE A 528 -34.13 5.72 7.39
N LYS A 529 -33.82 5.60 6.10
CA LYS A 529 -34.66 6.09 5.01
C LYS A 529 -35.88 5.22 4.76
N THR A 530 -35.73 3.88 4.80
CA THR A 530 -36.80 2.92 4.50
C THR A 530 -37.52 2.40 5.72
N GLY A 531 -36.82 2.32 6.85
CA GLY A 531 -37.32 1.75 8.08
C GLY A 531 -37.83 2.78 9.08
N LYS A 532 -38.13 2.31 10.27
CA LYS A 532 -38.46 3.10 11.45
C LYS A 532 -37.47 2.79 12.55
N VAL A 533 -36.32 3.48 12.52
CA VAL A 533 -35.22 3.20 13.44
C VAL A 533 -35.41 3.98 14.75
N ARG A 534 -35.68 3.24 15.82
CA ARG A 534 -35.82 3.80 17.17
C ARG A 534 -34.44 3.88 17.85
N ILE A 535 -34.22 5.01 18.55
CA ILE A 535 -33.00 5.26 19.32
C ILE A 535 -33.16 4.72 20.73
N VAL A 536 -32.17 3.97 21.20
CA VAL A 536 -32.04 3.53 22.60
C VAL A 536 -30.96 4.38 23.27
N ARG A 537 -31.34 5.08 24.35
CA ARG A 537 -30.44 5.95 25.11
C ARG A 537 -30.11 5.34 26.47
N ASN A 538 -28.87 5.60 26.93
CA ASN A 538 -28.48 5.29 28.30
C ASN A 538 -28.99 6.35 29.29
N GLU A 539 -28.68 6.19 30.58
CA GLU A 539 -29.08 7.09 31.67
C GLU A 539 -28.57 8.52 31.49
N GLU A 540 -27.47 8.71 30.76
CA GLU A 540 -26.88 10.01 30.44
C GLU A 540 -27.52 10.69 29.21
N GLY A 541 -28.50 10.02 28.57
CA GLY A 541 -29.16 10.47 27.35
C GLY A 541 -28.36 10.24 26.07
N LEU A 542 -27.25 9.50 26.13
CA LEU A 542 -26.42 9.16 24.99
C LEU A 542 -27.08 8.02 24.18
N ALA A 543 -27.22 8.18 22.87
CA ALA A 543 -27.70 7.13 21.99
C ALA A 543 -26.63 6.02 21.89
N VAL A 544 -26.97 4.81 22.34
CA VAL A 544 -26.06 3.68 22.47
C VAL A 544 -26.51 2.43 21.69
N ASP A 545 -27.78 2.37 21.26
CA ASP A 545 -28.30 1.30 20.43
C ASP A 545 -29.44 1.77 19.54
N TYR A 546 -29.82 0.95 18.55
CA TYR A 546 -30.79 1.24 17.51
C TYR A 546 -31.61 0.01 17.21
N VAL A 547 -32.92 0.17 17.06
CA VAL A 547 -33.87 -0.91 16.75
C VAL A 547 -34.68 -0.50 15.52
N ASN A 548 -34.57 -1.27 14.43
CA ASN A 548 -35.45 -1.11 13.28
C ASN A 548 -36.80 -1.75 13.58
N GLU A 549 -37.87 -0.94 13.65
CA GLU A 549 -39.26 -1.35 13.85
C GLU A 549 -40.11 -1.24 12.56
N GLY A 550 -39.44 -0.88 11.45
CA GLY A 550 -40.07 -0.72 10.14
C GLY A 550 -39.69 -1.79 9.14
N GLU A 551 -39.73 -1.45 7.86
CA GLU A 551 -39.38 -2.34 6.77
C GLU A 551 -37.86 -2.57 6.72
N ASP A 552 -37.45 -3.74 6.19
CA ASP A 552 -36.04 -4.04 5.93
C ASP A 552 -35.54 -3.26 4.71
N TYR A 553 -34.29 -2.86 4.76
CA TYR A 553 -33.60 -2.21 3.63
C TYR A 553 -32.77 -3.24 2.83
N VAL A 554 -32.47 -2.92 1.57
CA VAL A 554 -31.53 -3.72 0.79
C VAL A 554 -30.10 -3.18 1.04
N ALA A 555 -29.23 -4.05 1.59
CA ALA A 555 -27.87 -3.66 1.94
C ALA A 555 -26.99 -3.40 0.71
N PHE A 556 -25.98 -2.57 0.88
CA PHE A 556 -24.89 -2.34 -0.10
C PHE A 556 -24.25 -3.68 -0.50
N GLY A 557 -23.94 -3.84 -1.79
CA GLY A 557 -23.37 -5.09 -2.32
C GLY A 557 -24.41 -6.01 -2.99
N ASN A 558 -25.64 -5.56 -3.16
CA ASN A 558 -26.70 -6.32 -3.82
C ASN A 558 -27.18 -5.70 -5.14
N ASN A 559 -26.39 -4.82 -5.73
CA ASN A 559 -26.69 -4.07 -6.94
C ASN A 559 -28.03 -3.31 -6.84
N ASN A 560 -28.27 -2.69 -5.69
CA ASN A 560 -29.45 -1.86 -5.43
C ASN A 560 -29.06 -0.37 -5.53
N ASP A 561 -29.62 0.33 -6.50
CA ASP A 561 -29.28 1.74 -6.77
C ASP A 561 -29.61 2.67 -5.60
N GLU A 562 -30.61 2.35 -4.78
CA GLU A 562 -30.99 3.21 -3.67
C GLU A 562 -29.91 3.27 -2.59
N THR A 563 -29.37 2.12 -2.18
CA THR A 563 -28.32 2.03 -1.18
C THR A 563 -26.93 2.34 -1.78
N ASP A 564 -26.66 1.85 -3.00
CA ASP A 564 -25.40 2.08 -3.67
C ASP A 564 -25.17 3.58 -3.94
N ASN A 565 -26.21 4.33 -4.34
CA ASN A 565 -26.12 5.78 -4.54
C ASN A 565 -25.86 6.56 -3.25
N ILE A 566 -26.26 6.07 -2.08
CA ILE A 566 -25.89 6.68 -0.81
C ILE A 566 -24.37 6.60 -0.61
N ALA A 567 -23.75 5.45 -0.88
CA ALA A 567 -22.31 5.28 -0.80
C ALA A 567 -21.55 6.20 -1.79
N VAL A 568 -22.04 6.29 -3.02
CA VAL A 568 -21.51 7.20 -4.06
C VAL A 568 -21.58 8.65 -3.58
N GLU A 569 -22.73 9.09 -3.09
CA GLU A 569 -22.94 10.48 -2.65
C GLU A 569 -22.06 10.86 -1.45
N ILE A 570 -21.92 9.98 -0.46
CA ILE A 570 -21.04 10.23 0.70
C ILE A 570 -19.58 10.36 0.24
N THR A 571 -19.14 9.50 -0.66
CA THR A 571 -17.78 9.54 -1.22
C THR A 571 -17.51 10.89 -1.90
N ARG A 572 -18.42 11.36 -2.75
CA ARG A 572 -18.33 12.66 -3.41
C ARG A 572 -18.35 13.84 -2.45
N ARG A 573 -19.30 13.84 -1.52
CA ARG A 573 -19.46 14.92 -0.53
C ARG A 573 -18.22 15.09 0.34
N PHE A 574 -17.71 13.99 0.88
CA PHE A 574 -16.55 14.08 1.75
C PHE A 574 -15.31 14.58 0.98
N MET A 575 -15.10 14.08 -0.24
CA MET A 575 -13.99 14.56 -1.08
C MET A 575 -14.13 16.06 -1.43
N ASN A 576 -15.32 16.54 -1.73
CA ASN A 576 -15.58 17.96 -2.00
C ASN A 576 -15.29 18.84 -0.76
N LYS A 577 -15.63 18.35 0.45
CA LYS A 577 -15.29 19.03 1.69
C LYS A 577 -13.78 19.10 1.90
N ILE A 578 -13.04 18.02 1.65
CA ILE A 578 -11.57 18.03 1.67
C ILE A 578 -11.00 19.04 0.69
N ARG A 579 -11.49 19.06 -0.58
CA ARG A 579 -11.03 19.98 -1.63
C ARG A 579 -11.22 21.46 -1.29
N SER A 580 -12.13 21.80 -0.39
CA SER A 580 -12.37 23.18 0.05
C SER A 580 -11.26 23.74 0.96
N HIS A 581 -10.33 22.90 1.43
CA HIS A 581 -9.26 23.30 2.34
C HIS A 581 -7.91 23.40 1.63
N LYS A 582 -7.03 24.25 2.17
CA LYS A 582 -5.66 24.40 1.66
C LYS A 582 -4.76 23.29 2.20
N MET A 583 -4.08 22.60 1.29
CA MET A 583 -3.12 21.54 1.60
C MET A 583 -1.71 22.09 1.78
N TYR A 584 -0.91 21.39 2.58
CA TYR A 584 0.52 21.67 2.71
C TYR A 584 1.21 21.58 1.34
N ARG A 585 2.07 22.58 1.03
CA ARG A 585 2.79 22.73 -0.25
C ARG A 585 1.87 22.68 -1.48
N ASN A 586 0.65 23.14 -1.35
CA ASN A 586 -0.37 23.12 -2.42
C ASN A 586 -0.59 21.73 -3.05
N ALA A 587 -0.42 20.66 -2.26
CA ALA A 587 -0.68 19.30 -2.71
C ALA A 587 -2.13 19.14 -3.16
N ILE A 588 -2.33 18.31 -4.19
CA ILE A 588 -3.68 17.99 -4.68
C ILE A 588 -4.26 16.90 -3.78
N PRO A 589 -5.41 17.11 -3.13
CA PRO A 589 -6.01 16.08 -2.31
C PRO A 589 -6.54 14.92 -3.14
N THR A 590 -6.36 13.71 -2.62
CA THR A 590 -6.88 12.46 -3.17
C THR A 590 -7.62 11.69 -2.09
N GLN A 591 -8.56 10.82 -2.45
CA GLN A 591 -9.32 10.02 -1.49
C GLN A 591 -9.23 8.54 -1.81
N SER A 592 -9.20 7.71 -0.76
CA SER A 592 -9.27 6.25 -0.87
C SER A 592 -10.35 5.65 0.01
N LEU A 593 -10.96 4.55 -0.48
CA LEU A 593 -11.83 3.66 0.28
C LEU A 593 -11.00 2.42 0.64
N LEU A 594 -10.34 2.46 1.78
CA LEU A 594 -9.38 1.45 2.19
C LEU A 594 -9.31 1.36 3.71
N THR A 595 -9.45 0.16 4.28
CA THR A 595 -9.29 -0.06 5.73
C THR A 595 -7.97 -0.74 6.09
N ILE A 596 -7.31 -1.35 5.13
CA ILE A 596 -6.22 -2.30 5.40
C ILE A 596 -6.79 -3.43 6.29
N THR A 597 -6.05 -3.98 7.22
CA THR A 597 -6.56 -4.92 8.25
C THR A 597 -7.14 -4.21 9.47
N SER A 598 -7.20 -2.89 9.44
CA SER A 598 -7.71 -2.08 10.55
C SER A 598 -9.24 -2.15 10.71
N ASN A 599 -9.95 -2.87 9.83
CA ASN A 599 -11.39 -3.07 9.91
C ASN A 599 -11.83 -3.64 11.28
N VAL A 600 -11.04 -4.54 11.87
CA VAL A 600 -11.26 -5.06 13.24
C VAL A 600 -11.07 -3.94 14.27
N VAL A 601 -10.03 -3.14 14.14
CA VAL A 601 -9.73 -2.01 15.06
C VAL A 601 -10.82 -0.93 14.98
N TYR A 602 -11.32 -0.61 13.78
CA TYR A 602 -12.45 0.31 13.61
C TYR A 602 -13.70 -0.24 14.29
N GLY A 603 -13.98 -1.52 14.14
CA GLY A 603 -15.10 -2.19 14.81
C GLY A 603 -15.05 -2.05 16.32
N LYS A 604 -13.89 -2.31 16.94
CA LYS A 604 -13.67 -2.16 18.39
C LYS A 604 -13.85 -0.74 18.90
N LYS A 605 -13.59 0.26 18.07
CA LYS A 605 -13.70 1.68 18.41
C LYS A 605 -15.05 2.31 18.06
N THR A 606 -16.03 1.53 17.60
CA THR A 606 -17.33 2.03 17.12
C THR A 606 -18.46 1.30 17.83
N GLY A 607 -19.41 2.06 18.36
CA GLY A 607 -20.61 1.58 19.02
C GLY A 607 -21.57 0.87 18.05
N ASN A 608 -22.77 0.51 18.54
CA ASN A 608 -23.84 -0.01 17.69
C ASN A 608 -24.23 1.02 16.62
N THR A 609 -24.62 0.56 15.44
CA THR A 609 -24.97 1.44 14.31
C THR A 609 -26.40 1.17 13.82
N PRO A 610 -27.09 2.15 13.21
CA PRO A 610 -28.50 2.04 12.81
C PRO A 610 -28.83 0.89 11.84
N ASP A 611 -27.84 0.39 11.08
CA ASP A 611 -27.93 -0.76 10.20
C ASP A 611 -27.99 -2.12 10.94
N GLY A 612 -27.90 -2.10 12.27
CA GLY A 612 -27.90 -3.30 13.11
C GLY A 612 -26.52 -3.90 13.40
N ARG A 613 -25.41 -3.30 12.93
CA ARG A 613 -24.06 -3.74 13.29
C ARG A 613 -23.83 -3.51 14.80
N ARG A 614 -23.34 -4.52 15.48
CA ARG A 614 -23.07 -4.48 16.92
C ARG A 614 -21.70 -3.87 17.23
N SER A 615 -21.61 -3.20 18.38
CA SER A 615 -20.35 -2.67 18.91
C SER A 615 -19.28 -3.76 18.96
N GLY A 616 -18.08 -3.44 18.50
CA GLY A 616 -16.97 -4.39 18.41
C GLY A 616 -16.93 -5.24 17.14
N ALA A 617 -18.03 -5.40 16.42
CA ALA A 617 -18.05 -6.15 15.16
C ALA A 617 -17.14 -5.48 14.10
N PRO A 618 -16.29 -6.23 13.39
CA PRO A 618 -15.44 -5.69 12.33
C PRO A 618 -16.22 -4.95 11.25
N PHE A 619 -15.59 -3.98 10.59
CA PHE A 619 -16.13 -3.35 9.39
C PHE A 619 -15.93 -4.25 8.16
N GLY A 620 -16.74 -4.09 7.13
CA GLY A 620 -16.39 -4.54 5.79
C GLY A 620 -15.06 -3.90 5.36
N PRO A 621 -14.06 -4.68 4.89
CA PRO A 621 -12.74 -4.12 4.55
C PRO A 621 -12.83 -3.25 3.28
N GLY A 622 -12.30 -2.04 3.34
CA GLY A 622 -12.30 -1.11 2.20
C GLY A 622 -13.70 -0.75 1.73
N ALA A 623 -13.98 -1.02 0.47
CA ALA A 623 -15.28 -0.84 -0.17
C ALA A 623 -16.17 -2.09 -0.12
N ASN A 624 -15.77 -3.13 0.60
CA ASN A 624 -16.56 -4.35 0.72
C ASN A 624 -17.92 -4.09 1.38
N PRO A 625 -18.97 -4.80 0.95
CA PRO A 625 -20.18 -4.96 1.74
C PRO A 625 -19.87 -5.50 3.15
N MET A 626 -20.79 -5.29 4.09
CA MET A 626 -20.71 -5.95 5.38
C MET A 626 -20.87 -7.47 5.23
N HIS A 627 -20.11 -8.20 6.02
CA HIS A 627 -20.09 -9.67 5.96
C HIS A 627 -21.48 -10.28 6.01
N GLY A 628 -21.77 -11.14 5.04
CA GLY A 628 -23.03 -11.87 4.92
C GLY A 628 -24.24 -11.05 4.46
N ARG A 629 -24.07 -9.79 4.07
CA ARG A 629 -25.16 -8.94 3.57
C ARG A 629 -25.29 -8.90 2.05
N ASP A 630 -24.25 -9.27 1.32
CA ASP A 630 -24.22 -9.37 -0.15
C ASP A 630 -24.79 -10.73 -0.60
N VAL A 631 -26.11 -10.87 -0.49
CA VAL A 631 -26.83 -12.14 -0.69
C VAL A 631 -27.18 -12.46 -2.15
N ASN A 632 -27.05 -11.48 -3.06
CA ASN A 632 -27.38 -11.62 -4.48
C ASN A 632 -26.25 -12.21 -5.35
N GLY A 633 -25.18 -12.68 -4.73
CA GLY A 633 -24.05 -13.36 -5.38
C GLY A 633 -22.93 -12.42 -5.83
N ALA A 634 -21.88 -13.03 -6.38
CA ALA A 634 -20.63 -12.37 -6.73
C ALA A 634 -20.78 -11.17 -7.68
N VAL A 635 -21.51 -11.36 -8.77
CA VAL A 635 -21.70 -10.32 -9.81
C VAL A 635 -22.42 -9.09 -9.27
N ALA A 636 -23.42 -9.28 -8.39
CA ALA A 636 -24.14 -8.17 -7.77
C ALA A 636 -23.23 -7.36 -6.83
N SER A 637 -22.39 -8.04 -6.06
CA SER A 637 -21.42 -7.40 -5.16
C SER A 637 -20.38 -6.60 -5.94
N LEU A 638 -19.80 -7.19 -7.00
CA LEU A 638 -18.89 -6.50 -7.93
C LEU A 638 -19.56 -5.27 -8.56
N ALA A 639 -20.80 -5.38 -9.01
CA ALA A 639 -21.54 -4.29 -9.64
C ALA A 639 -21.78 -3.11 -8.68
N SER A 640 -22.12 -3.36 -7.41
CA SER A 640 -22.29 -2.30 -6.40
C SER A 640 -21.00 -1.53 -6.17
N VAL A 641 -19.87 -2.23 -6.04
CA VAL A 641 -18.55 -1.59 -5.81
C VAL A 641 -18.10 -0.82 -7.05
N ALA A 642 -18.35 -1.33 -8.25
CA ALA A 642 -18.01 -0.65 -9.51
C ALA A 642 -18.71 0.71 -9.71
N LYS A 643 -19.84 0.97 -9.03
CA LYS A 643 -20.54 2.26 -9.06
C LYS A 643 -19.81 3.38 -8.29
N LEU A 644 -18.88 3.04 -7.40
CA LEU A 644 -18.17 4.03 -6.60
C LEU A 644 -17.32 4.95 -7.49
N PRO A 645 -17.34 6.28 -7.26
CA PRO A 645 -16.79 7.24 -8.20
C PRO A 645 -15.26 7.32 -8.07
N PHE A 646 -14.53 6.76 -9.04
CA PHE A 646 -13.07 6.80 -9.05
C PHE A 646 -12.51 8.23 -9.16
N GLU A 647 -13.19 9.13 -9.86
CA GLU A 647 -12.83 10.56 -9.96
C GLU A 647 -12.80 11.28 -8.59
N ASP A 648 -13.58 10.81 -7.63
CA ASP A 648 -13.62 11.31 -6.26
C ASP A 648 -12.87 10.41 -5.26
N ALA A 649 -12.40 9.25 -5.69
CA ALA A 649 -11.65 8.28 -4.91
C ALA A 649 -10.41 7.75 -5.66
N ASN A 650 -9.71 8.64 -6.34
CA ASN A 650 -8.58 8.31 -7.22
C ASN A 650 -7.28 7.89 -6.49
N ASP A 651 -7.30 7.84 -5.16
CA ASP A 651 -6.28 7.19 -4.33
C ASP A 651 -6.59 5.70 -4.07
N GLY A 652 -7.67 5.20 -4.65
CA GLY A 652 -8.01 3.79 -4.73
C GLY A 652 -9.27 3.36 -4.00
N ILE A 653 -9.97 2.40 -4.60
CA ILE A 653 -11.19 1.77 -4.10
C ILE A 653 -10.90 0.29 -3.86
N SER A 654 -10.50 -0.06 -2.65
CA SER A 654 -10.10 -1.43 -2.33
C SER A 654 -11.30 -2.35 -2.19
N TYR A 655 -11.33 -3.39 -3.01
CA TYR A 655 -12.31 -4.47 -2.90
C TYR A 655 -11.61 -5.82 -2.81
N THR A 656 -12.02 -6.65 -1.84
CA THR A 656 -11.50 -8.00 -1.65
C THR A 656 -12.61 -9.00 -1.89
N PHE A 657 -12.39 -9.87 -2.87
CA PHE A 657 -13.32 -10.88 -3.32
C PHE A 657 -12.80 -12.28 -2.95
N ALA A 658 -13.66 -13.13 -2.44
CA ALA A 658 -13.34 -14.52 -2.15
C ALA A 658 -14.32 -15.45 -2.84
N ILE A 659 -13.80 -16.49 -3.49
CA ILE A 659 -14.60 -17.48 -4.23
C ILE A 659 -14.03 -18.88 -4.00
N THR A 660 -14.92 -19.88 -3.92
CA THR A 660 -14.46 -21.26 -3.83
C THR A 660 -13.93 -21.76 -5.19
N PRO A 661 -12.92 -22.62 -5.20
CA PRO A 661 -12.38 -23.17 -6.46
C PRO A 661 -13.45 -23.85 -7.35
N ASP A 662 -14.43 -24.52 -6.74
CA ASP A 662 -15.47 -25.25 -7.46
C ASP A 662 -16.50 -24.31 -8.11
N THR A 663 -16.69 -23.12 -7.57
CA THR A 663 -17.55 -22.09 -8.17
C THR A 663 -16.96 -21.55 -9.46
N LEU A 664 -15.63 -21.51 -9.58
CA LEU A 664 -14.95 -21.09 -10.81
C LEU A 664 -15.07 -22.11 -11.95
N GLY A 665 -15.31 -23.38 -11.68
CA GLY A 665 -15.48 -24.39 -12.73
C GLY A 665 -15.00 -25.78 -12.32
N LYS A 666 -15.15 -26.75 -13.23
CA LYS A 666 -14.85 -28.16 -12.98
C LYS A 666 -13.40 -28.52 -13.27
N ASP A 667 -12.82 -27.90 -14.29
CA ASP A 667 -11.45 -28.18 -14.71
C ASP A 667 -10.60 -26.89 -14.72
N ARG A 668 -9.30 -27.07 -14.97
CA ARG A 668 -8.31 -25.97 -14.94
C ARG A 668 -8.64 -24.88 -15.95
N VAL A 669 -9.01 -25.25 -17.17
CA VAL A 669 -9.25 -24.27 -18.25
C VAL A 669 -10.52 -23.47 -17.96
N GLU A 670 -11.59 -24.17 -17.53
CA GLU A 670 -12.84 -23.51 -17.15
C GLU A 670 -12.64 -22.54 -16.00
N LYS A 671 -11.88 -22.92 -14.95
CA LYS A 671 -11.54 -22.05 -13.82
C LYS A 671 -10.77 -20.80 -14.27
N GLN A 672 -9.76 -20.96 -15.13
CA GLN A 672 -9.00 -19.83 -15.68
C GLN A 672 -9.90 -18.88 -16.45
N LEU A 673 -10.69 -19.39 -17.40
CA LEU A 673 -11.54 -18.54 -18.25
C LEU A 673 -12.65 -17.83 -17.47
N ASN A 674 -13.23 -18.49 -16.47
CA ASN A 674 -14.27 -17.89 -15.64
C ASN A 674 -13.69 -16.79 -14.75
N LEU A 675 -12.50 -16.96 -14.18
CA LEU A 675 -11.83 -15.88 -13.44
C LEU A 675 -11.45 -14.72 -14.36
N VAL A 676 -10.95 -14.99 -15.56
CA VAL A 676 -10.68 -13.95 -16.57
C VAL A 676 -11.96 -13.19 -16.92
N GLY A 677 -13.08 -13.90 -17.14
CA GLY A 677 -14.37 -13.28 -17.44
C GLY A 677 -14.90 -12.40 -16.31
N LEU A 678 -14.72 -12.80 -15.04
CA LEU A 678 -15.06 -11.96 -13.88
C LEU A 678 -14.23 -10.68 -13.82
N LEU A 679 -12.91 -10.79 -14.06
CA LEU A 679 -12.01 -9.64 -14.09
C LEU A 679 -12.36 -8.67 -15.24
N ASP A 680 -12.50 -9.19 -16.46
CA ASP A 680 -12.88 -8.38 -17.61
C ASP A 680 -14.25 -7.68 -17.39
N GLY A 681 -15.24 -8.40 -16.86
CA GLY A 681 -16.56 -7.86 -16.57
C GLY A 681 -16.56 -6.77 -15.51
N TYR A 682 -15.82 -6.97 -14.41
CA TYR A 682 -15.69 -5.98 -13.34
C TYR A 682 -14.98 -4.70 -13.80
N PHE A 683 -13.88 -4.84 -14.51
CA PHE A 683 -13.12 -3.68 -14.97
C PHE A 683 -13.81 -2.94 -16.12
N ASN A 684 -14.52 -3.64 -16.99
CA ASN A 684 -15.38 -2.99 -18.00
C ASN A 684 -16.56 -2.23 -17.37
N ALA A 685 -17.03 -2.65 -16.19
CA ALA A 685 -18.02 -1.94 -15.39
C ALA A 685 -17.43 -0.79 -14.54
N THR A 686 -16.20 -0.36 -14.84
CA THR A 686 -15.44 0.71 -14.15
C THR A 686 -14.99 0.40 -12.72
N GLY A 687 -14.96 -0.87 -12.30
CA GLY A 687 -14.27 -1.27 -11.09
C GLY A 687 -12.80 -0.88 -11.15
N GLN A 688 -12.23 -0.44 -10.02
CA GLN A 688 -10.85 0.06 -10.01
C GLN A 688 -9.85 -1.02 -9.58
N HIS A 689 -10.08 -1.67 -8.45
CA HIS A 689 -9.15 -2.62 -7.84
C HIS A 689 -9.88 -3.89 -7.39
N LEU A 690 -9.22 -5.03 -7.52
CA LEU A 690 -9.73 -6.31 -7.03
C LEU A 690 -8.61 -7.18 -6.43
N ASN A 691 -8.76 -7.51 -5.16
CA ASN A 691 -8.09 -8.64 -4.53
C ASN A 691 -8.88 -9.92 -4.80
N VAL A 692 -8.20 -10.98 -5.23
CA VAL A 692 -8.84 -12.28 -5.48
C VAL A 692 -8.28 -13.33 -4.53
N ASN A 693 -9.16 -13.91 -3.71
CA ASN A 693 -8.90 -15.07 -2.89
C ASN A 693 -9.62 -16.30 -3.48
N VAL A 694 -8.91 -17.39 -3.67
CA VAL A 694 -9.48 -18.64 -4.16
C VAL A 694 -9.23 -19.75 -3.15
N PHE A 695 -10.17 -19.97 -2.24
CA PHE A 695 -10.12 -21.00 -1.19
C PHE A 695 -11.49 -21.32 -0.62
N GLY A 696 -11.60 -22.44 0.11
CA GLY A 696 -12.74 -22.78 0.93
C GLY A 696 -12.53 -22.39 2.41
N ARG A 697 -13.61 -22.32 3.17
CA ARG A 697 -13.57 -22.04 4.61
C ARG A 697 -12.77 -23.09 5.37
N ASP A 698 -12.92 -24.36 5.00
CA ASP A 698 -12.27 -25.51 5.64
C ASP A 698 -10.74 -25.37 5.66
N LEU A 699 -10.14 -24.82 4.60
CA LEU A 699 -8.70 -24.56 4.54
C LEU A 699 -8.24 -23.55 5.61
N LEU A 700 -9.03 -22.49 5.82
CA LEU A 700 -8.68 -21.45 6.80
C LEU A 700 -8.90 -21.94 8.23
N GLU A 701 -9.93 -22.74 8.48
CA GLU A 701 -10.18 -23.36 9.78
C GLU A 701 -9.06 -24.33 10.14
N ASP A 702 -8.64 -25.20 9.21
CA ASP A 702 -7.52 -26.11 9.40
C ASP A 702 -6.18 -25.36 9.63
N ALA A 703 -5.92 -24.30 8.83
CA ALA A 703 -4.72 -23.47 9.03
C ALA A 703 -4.71 -22.69 10.35
N MET A 704 -5.88 -22.41 10.94
CA MET A 704 -6.00 -21.79 12.26
C MET A 704 -5.69 -22.80 13.37
N GLU A 705 -6.03 -24.08 13.19
CA GLU A 705 -5.79 -25.17 14.14
C GLU A 705 -4.37 -25.74 14.02
N HIS A 706 -3.82 -25.82 12.78
CA HIS A 706 -2.51 -26.41 12.46
C HIS A 706 -1.60 -25.42 11.71
N PRO A 707 -1.23 -24.27 12.32
CA PRO A 707 -0.50 -23.20 11.63
C PRO A 707 0.90 -23.60 11.14
N GLU A 708 1.50 -24.64 11.70
CA GLU A 708 2.80 -25.20 11.28
C GLU A 708 2.77 -25.83 9.90
N ASP A 709 1.63 -26.35 9.46
CA ASP A 709 1.45 -26.97 8.16
C ASP A 709 1.25 -25.94 7.04
N TYR A 710 0.92 -24.69 7.39
CA TYR A 710 0.58 -23.62 6.47
C TYR A 710 1.48 -22.36 6.57
N PRO A 711 2.82 -22.48 6.67
CA PRO A 711 3.71 -21.36 6.98
C PRO A 711 3.72 -20.25 5.93
N GLN A 712 3.30 -20.53 4.70
CA GLN A 712 3.25 -19.59 3.58
C GLN A 712 1.83 -19.36 3.05
N LEU A 713 0.79 -19.83 3.75
CA LEU A 713 -0.59 -19.57 3.33
C LEU A 713 -0.83 -18.07 3.26
N THR A 714 -0.97 -17.59 2.04
CA THR A 714 -1.16 -16.17 1.73
C THR A 714 -2.62 -15.91 1.45
N ILE A 715 -3.16 -14.87 2.07
CA ILE A 715 -4.52 -14.37 1.84
C ILE A 715 -4.50 -12.90 1.50
N ARG A 716 -5.42 -12.49 0.64
CA ARG A 716 -5.69 -11.08 0.35
C ARG A 716 -6.66 -10.52 1.41
N VAL A 717 -6.36 -9.35 1.95
CA VAL A 717 -7.15 -8.80 3.07
C VAL A 717 -7.86 -7.48 2.73
N SER A 718 -7.12 -6.47 2.32
CA SER A 718 -7.66 -5.18 1.84
C SER A 718 -6.54 -4.39 1.19
N GLY A 719 -6.41 -4.47 -0.12
CA GLY A 719 -5.36 -3.80 -0.89
C GLY A 719 -3.96 -4.45 -0.81
N TYR A 720 -3.75 -5.46 0.04
CA TYR A 720 -2.51 -6.24 0.11
C TYR A 720 -2.77 -7.64 0.68
N ALA A 721 -1.73 -8.47 0.72
CA ALA A 721 -1.78 -9.81 1.26
C ALA A 721 -1.05 -9.93 2.60
N VAL A 722 -1.39 -10.96 3.34
CA VAL A 722 -0.72 -11.34 4.59
C VAL A 722 -0.57 -12.86 4.67
N ASN A 723 0.36 -13.33 5.48
CA ASN A 723 0.37 -14.73 5.89
C ASN A 723 -0.75 -14.95 6.91
N PHE A 724 -1.69 -15.83 6.60
CA PHE A 724 -2.86 -16.11 7.45
C PHE A 724 -2.46 -16.51 8.87
N VAL A 725 -1.45 -17.35 9.01
CA VAL A 725 -0.98 -17.84 10.31
C VAL A 725 -0.28 -16.78 11.19
N ARG A 726 0.03 -15.59 10.62
CA ARG A 726 0.58 -14.44 11.36
C ARG A 726 -0.49 -13.49 11.88
N LEU A 727 -1.73 -13.65 11.46
CA LEU A 727 -2.85 -12.86 11.94
C LEU A 727 -3.17 -13.17 13.40
N THR A 728 -3.65 -12.17 14.13
CA THR A 728 -4.26 -12.43 15.44
C THR A 728 -5.50 -13.33 15.27
N LYS A 729 -5.85 -14.08 16.30
CA LYS A 729 -7.02 -14.97 16.26
C LYS A 729 -8.30 -14.23 15.86
N GLU A 730 -8.47 -13.00 16.29
CA GLU A 730 -9.62 -12.16 15.91
C GLU A 730 -9.61 -11.80 14.43
N GLN A 731 -8.44 -11.50 13.87
CA GLN A 731 -8.30 -11.21 12.44
C GLN A 731 -8.50 -12.48 11.60
N GLN A 732 -8.04 -13.63 12.06
CA GLN A 732 -8.30 -14.92 11.40
C GLN A 732 -9.80 -15.21 11.36
N LEU A 733 -10.50 -15.04 12.48
CA LEU A 733 -11.94 -15.20 12.55
C LEU A 733 -12.69 -14.19 11.66
N ASP A 734 -12.22 -12.94 11.58
CA ASP A 734 -12.77 -11.96 10.64
C ASP A 734 -12.69 -12.46 9.19
N VAL A 735 -11.53 -12.97 8.78
CA VAL A 735 -11.33 -13.50 7.42
C VAL A 735 -12.21 -14.73 7.15
N ILE A 736 -12.31 -15.67 8.10
CA ILE A 736 -13.14 -16.88 8.00
C ILE A 736 -14.63 -16.51 7.86
N ASN A 737 -15.05 -15.43 8.52
CA ASN A 737 -16.45 -14.98 8.52
C ASN A 737 -16.80 -14.07 7.33
N ARG A 738 -15.84 -13.69 6.49
CA ARG A 738 -16.11 -12.94 5.26
C ARG A 738 -16.97 -13.75 4.30
N THR A 739 -17.72 -13.05 3.47
CA THR A 739 -18.47 -13.72 2.41
C THR A 739 -17.51 -14.43 1.46
N ILE A 740 -17.68 -15.75 1.32
CA ILE A 740 -17.02 -16.55 0.28
C ILE A 740 -18.08 -16.92 -0.72
N SER A 741 -17.95 -16.43 -1.95
CA SER A 741 -18.95 -16.66 -2.99
C SER A 741 -18.97 -18.13 -3.41
N SER A 742 -20.11 -18.76 -3.25
CA SER A 742 -20.41 -20.13 -3.70
C SER A 742 -21.35 -20.15 -4.92
N LYS A 743 -21.69 -18.96 -5.47
CA LYS A 743 -22.47 -18.74 -6.68
C LYS A 743 -21.90 -17.55 -7.43
N MET A 744 -21.83 -17.67 -8.75
CA MET A 744 -21.51 -16.54 -9.64
C MET A 744 -22.62 -15.51 -9.73
#